data_27ba61b5d581af4343b4d446d12e81f2
#
_entry.id   27ba61b5d581af4343b4d446d12e81f2
#
_cell.length_a   1.000
_cell.length_b   1.000
_cell.length_c   1.000
_cell.angle_alpha   90.00
_cell.angle_beta   90.00
_cell.angle_gamma   90.00
#
_symmetry.space_group_name_H-M   'P 1'
#
loop_
_entity.id
_entity.type
_entity.pdbx_description
1 polymer ?
#
loop_
_entity_poly.entity_id
_entity_poly.type
_entity_poly.pdbx_seq_one_letter_code
_entity_poly.pdbx_strand_id
1 'polypeptide(L)'
;MAFNPDLGSTSPAVLVDNAKRLDELVNGPAADVPDRAGDPLYSWRQMMAKNEALTEATRQNLIPLSKQYMTLEAAQADIANIPVGSTTYYRSPDDSALAIEVMNVAGTLTATGREMPSQAAVNLLANSIANLLMGLQLNSTAINDAESRLSAELGALQDETSKSGSETSRTLMNLVLGLQGAETAIAELQADKVSESLLGEFELFRLYWMQTFSAQLALLDGFNPQAVATQDDITEIELFRLYWMQTFGTQLAALEGLSTDTIATKQELAELESKITGVALEPVTDGVYVVGEPRGIIRIDLTSAGNIPSSKEEGTVAGYISVKIDGQSFGANCEFGVQGASSASYAKKNLSFDLFSDDTLESEVKLAIGNVLPHETWVYKANWIDTTHVRNTMSYNLWEQVVQSRNTWPKREVESVFVGKFGVDGTLNGANGHPVGYPCVVFFNGEFYGIGDFMTGKKRSNYNLAKNKPLQIQLDIGGWLTLGDFSSHITDVNYVEFKAPKSPTSATYDAIAAWDAFCNLGQADFTAALPTHLDKVNIIDYFLFTTFGNFTDCGSGNTIKNTQLVSYDGVKWYFMPYDLDTCYGLQWDGASINYPPTNPIRLNGDFWNKIRSVYGADINARWADLRNSGIFSVGNVYELILNLQGKYSQDLFSAEFAKWPTVPSLGITGIDQILTWIKNRIAFLDTQFSYTA
;
A
#
# COMPACT_ATOMS: atom_id res chain seq x y z
N MET A 1 13.26 -69.80 -14.91
CA MET A 1 12.13 -68.85 -14.87
C MET A 1 12.18 -68.14 -13.55
N ALA A 2 12.22 -66.83 -13.56
CA ALA A 2 12.14 -66.06 -12.33
C ALA A 2 10.81 -66.38 -11.63
N PHE A 3 10.85 -66.58 -10.33
CA PHE A 3 9.66 -66.80 -9.52
C PHE A 3 8.94 -65.47 -9.31
N ASN A 4 7.97 -65.21 -10.19
CA ASN A 4 7.20 -63.95 -10.15
C ASN A 4 5.70 -64.23 -10.12
N PRO A 5 5.14 -64.63 -8.99
CA PRO A 5 3.70 -64.81 -8.83
C PRO A 5 2.96 -63.45 -8.82
N ASP A 6 1.60 -63.50 -9.03
CA ASP A 6 0.76 -62.31 -9.04
C ASP A 6 0.89 -61.49 -7.73
N LEU A 7 0.71 -60.19 -7.83
CA LEU A 7 0.69 -59.26 -6.67
C LEU A 7 -0.44 -59.66 -5.72
N GLY A 8 -0.15 -59.66 -4.41
CA GLY A 8 -1.11 -60.04 -3.37
C GLY A 8 -1.21 -61.54 -3.08
N SER A 9 -0.37 -62.36 -3.70
CA SER A 9 -0.30 -63.82 -3.39
C SER A 9 0.10 -64.04 -1.94
N THR A 10 -0.69 -64.85 -1.20
CA THR A 10 -0.48 -65.19 0.22
C THR A 10 0.16 -66.57 0.42
N SER A 11 0.67 -67.20 -0.66
CA SER A 11 1.33 -68.49 -0.52
C SER A 11 2.55 -68.42 0.42
N PRO A 12 2.84 -69.41 1.26
CA PRO A 12 3.96 -69.36 2.17
C PRO A 12 5.31 -69.12 1.51
N ALA A 13 5.53 -69.66 0.32
CA ALA A 13 6.75 -69.43 -0.45
C ALA A 13 6.92 -67.96 -0.87
N VAL A 14 5.83 -67.29 -1.30
CA VAL A 14 5.83 -65.88 -1.67
C VAL A 14 6.03 -64.97 -0.48
N LEU A 15 5.42 -65.30 0.65
CA LEU A 15 5.60 -64.52 1.89
C LEU A 15 7.03 -64.61 2.40
N VAL A 16 7.67 -65.79 2.36
CA VAL A 16 9.08 -65.95 2.74
C VAL A 16 10.01 -65.19 1.79
N ASP A 17 9.78 -65.24 0.48
CA ASP A 17 10.57 -64.51 -0.50
C ASP A 17 10.42 -62.99 -0.30
N ASN A 18 9.21 -62.49 -0.10
CA ASN A 18 8.98 -61.08 0.20
C ASN A 18 9.66 -60.66 1.51
N ALA A 19 9.61 -61.46 2.55
CA ALA A 19 10.26 -61.15 3.82
C ALA A 19 11.78 -61.04 3.68
N LYS A 20 12.41 -61.95 2.91
CA LYS A 20 13.85 -61.88 2.62
C LYS A 20 14.24 -60.65 1.84
N ARG A 21 13.49 -60.32 0.76
CA ARG A 21 13.75 -59.14 -0.05
C ARG A 21 13.53 -57.83 0.73
N LEU A 22 12.50 -57.79 1.59
CA LEU A 22 12.28 -56.69 2.49
C LEU A 22 13.44 -56.52 3.47
N ASP A 23 13.96 -57.60 4.02
CA ASP A 23 15.13 -57.56 4.91
C ASP A 23 16.39 -57.09 4.17
N GLU A 24 16.62 -57.55 2.92
CA GLU A 24 17.71 -57.10 2.07
C GLU A 24 17.55 -55.62 1.71
N LEU A 25 16.32 -55.14 1.42
CA LEU A 25 16.04 -53.72 1.12
C LEU A 25 16.29 -52.82 2.33
N VAL A 26 15.85 -53.24 3.53
CA VAL A 26 15.89 -52.41 4.76
C VAL A 26 17.24 -52.54 5.47
N ASN A 27 17.75 -53.77 5.64
CA ASN A 27 18.91 -54.05 6.47
C ASN A 27 20.17 -54.43 5.66
N GLY A 28 20.03 -54.66 4.35
CA GLY A 28 21.12 -55.05 3.45
C GLY A 28 22.15 -53.93 3.22
N PRO A 29 23.23 -54.25 2.50
CA PRO A 29 24.26 -53.27 2.14
C PRO A 29 23.71 -52.21 1.18
N ALA A 30 24.49 -51.13 0.94
CA ALA A 30 24.16 -50.10 -0.05
C ALA A 30 24.38 -50.63 -1.49
N ALA A 31 23.47 -51.45 -1.97
CA ALA A 31 23.51 -52.12 -3.26
C ALA A 31 22.08 -52.28 -3.83
N ASP A 32 21.98 -52.51 -5.14
CA ASP A 32 20.71 -52.85 -5.75
C ASP A 32 20.21 -54.21 -5.27
N VAL A 33 18.94 -54.29 -4.91
CA VAL A 33 18.23 -55.49 -4.54
C VAL A 33 17.24 -55.80 -5.64
N PRO A 34 17.33 -56.96 -6.33
CA PRO A 34 16.41 -57.28 -7.41
C PRO A 34 14.99 -57.52 -6.85
N ASP A 35 13.97 -56.98 -7.51
CA ASP A 35 12.59 -57.37 -7.25
C ASP A 35 12.32 -58.80 -7.73
N ARG A 36 11.09 -59.30 -7.60
CA ARG A 36 10.74 -60.68 -8.03
C ARG A 36 10.80 -60.85 -9.54
N ALA A 37 10.71 -59.82 -10.32
CA ALA A 37 10.88 -59.83 -11.79
C ALA A 37 12.37 -59.79 -12.21
N GLY A 38 13.24 -59.38 -11.29
CA GLY A 38 14.67 -59.19 -11.50
C GLY A 38 15.08 -57.74 -11.74
N ASP A 39 14.12 -56.81 -11.63
CA ASP A 39 14.42 -55.41 -11.78
C ASP A 39 15.08 -54.81 -10.52
N PRO A 40 16.09 -53.96 -10.66
CA PRO A 40 16.83 -53.41 -9.52
C PRO A 40 16.02 -52.40 -8.71
N LEU A 41 15.95 -52.60 -7.39
CA LEU A 41 15.44 -51.65 -6.41
C LEU A 41 16.59 -51.15 -5.54
N TYR A 42 16.58 -49.88 -5.18
CA TYR A 42 17.58 -49.33 -4.27
C TYR A 42 17.34 -49.80 -2.85
N SER A 43 18.37 -50.37 -2.21
CA SER A 43 18.31 -50.61 -0.77
C SER A 43 18.20 -49.28 -0.02
N TRP A 44 17.65 -49.33 1.21
CA TRP A 44 17.50 -48.14 2.06
C TRP A 44 18.83 -47.39 2.25
N ARG A 45 19.91 -48.14 2.51
CA ARG A 45 21.25 -47.56 2.67
C ARG A 45 21.77 -46.93 1.39
N GLN A 46 21.44 -47.48 0.23
CA GLN A 46 21.81 -46.91 -1.05
C GLN A 46 21.02 -45.63 -1.35
N MET A 47 19.71 -45.55 -1.04
CA MET A 47 18.92 -44.34 -1.10
C MET A 47 19.46 -43.24 -0.19
N MET A 48 19.81 -43.61 1.07
CA MET A 48 20.42 -42.66 2.01
C MET A 48 21.74 -42.12 1.49
N ALA A 49 22.64 -42.96 1.00
CA ALA A 49 23.92 -42.53 0.42
C ALA A 49 23.76 -41.63 -0.81
N LYS A 50 22.78 -41.93 -1.69
CA LYS A 50 22.46 -41.09 -2.84
C LYS A 50 21.88 -39.74 -2.42
N ASN A 51 21.00 -39.70 -1.43
CA ASN A 51 20.43 -38.48 -0.88
C ASN A 51 21.49 -37.63 -0.17
N GLU A 52 22.39 -38.23 0.59
CA GLU A 52 23.52 -37.54 1.21
C GLU A 52 24.43 -36.92 0.15
N ALA A 53 24.77 -37.68 -0.90
CA ALA A 53 25.59 -37.17 -2.01
C ALA A 53 24.90 -36.04 -2.77
N LEU A 54 23.59 -36.14 -3.02
CA LEU A 54 22.81 -35.09 -3.67
C LEU A 54 22.71 -33.83 -2.78
N THR A 55 22.48 -34.04 -1.49
CA THR A 55 22.41 -32.93 -0.52
C THR A 55 23.76 -32.22 -0.42
N GLU A 56 24.87 -32.95 -0.36
CA GLU A 56 26.20 -32.36 -0.35
C GLU A 56 26.54 -31.66 -1.65
N ALA A 57 26.20 -32.24 -2.82
CA ALA A 57 26.38 -31.57 -4.10
C ALA A 57 25.55 -30.27 -4.20
N THR A 58 24.31 -30.29 -3.70
CA THR A 58 23.45 -29.10 -3.62
C THR A 58 24.04 -28.07 -2.67
N ARG A 59 24.51 -28.49 -1.51
CA ARG A 59 25.18 -27.60 -0.53
C ARG A 59 26.42 -26.95 -1.14
N GLN A 60 27.24 -27.72 -1.84
CA GLN A 60 28.46 -27.20 -2.51
C GLN A 60 28.12 -26.22 -3.63
N ASN A 61 27.03 -26.42 -4.34
CA ASN A 61 26.58 -25.50 -5.38
C ASN A 61 25.97 -24.22 -4.80
N LEU A 62 25.37 -24.26 -3.60
CA LEU A 62 24.77 -23.11 -2.93
C LEU A 62 25.76 -22.27 -2.12
N ILE A 63 26.88 -22.84 -1.67
CA ILE A 63 27.89 -22.12 -0.88
C ILE A 63 28.41 -20.87 -1.60
N PRO A 64 28.78 -20.90 -2.88
CA PRO A 64 29.25 -19.70 -3.60
C PRO A 64 28.19 -18.61 -3.74
N LEU A 65 26.91 -18.99 -3.81
CA LEU A 65 25.78 -18.09 -3.95
C LEU A 65 25.37 -17.43 -2.62
N SER A 66 25.68 -18.07 -1.50
CA SER A 66 25.31 -17.61 -0.16
C SER A 66 26.43 -16.80 0.54
N LYS A 67 27.65 -16.80 0.01
CA LYS A 67 28.80 -16.16 0.62
C LYS A 67 29.14 -14.84 -0.08
N GLN A 68 28.94 -13.74 0.64
CA GLN A 68 29.38 -12.42 0.20
C GLN A 68 30.64 -12.03 0.95
N TYR A 69 31.68 -11.68 0.21
CA TYR A 69 32.94 -11.24 0.78
C TYR A 69 32.96 -9.73 0.95
N MET A 70 33.68 -9.25 1.96
CA MET A 70 33.81 -7.81 2.22
C MET A 70 34.74 -7.12 1.22
N THR A 71 35.71 -7.85 0.66
CA THR A 71 36.66 -7.33 -0.36
C THR A 71 37.00 -8.39 -1.38
N LEU A 72 37.52 -7.98 -2.53
CA LEU A 72 38.01 -8.90 -3.57
C LEU A 72 39.20 -9.75 -3.07
N GLU A 73 40.07 -9.15 -2.25
CA GLU A 73 41.22 -9.86 -1.67
C GLU A 73 40.76 -10.99 -0.74
N ALA A 74 39.72 -10.72 0.07
CA ALA A 74 39.14 -11.73 0.94
C ALA A 74 38.49 -12.87 0.15
N ALA A 75 37.83 -12.57 -0.96
CA ALA A 75 37.30 -13.57 -1.89
C ALA A 75 38.43 -14.38 -2.54
N GLN A 76 39.48 -13.73 -3.02
CA GLN A 76 40.63 -14.37 -3.63
C GLN A 76 41.41 -15.24 -2.63
N ALA A 77 41.52 -14.84 -1.38
CA ALA A 77 42.14 -15.62 -0.31
C ALA A 77 41.37 -16.92 -0.03
N ASP A 78 40.06 -16.93 -0.27
CA ASP A 78 39.18 -18.09 -0.09
C ASP A 78 38.93 -18.89 -1.38
N ILE A 79 39.78 -18.69 -2.39
CA ILE A 79 39.60 -19.26 -3.75
C ILE A 79 39.47 -20.78 -3.76
N ALA A 80 40.08 -21.48 -2.81
CA ALA A 80 40.00 -22.94 -2.68
C ALA A 80 38.58 -23.43 -2.40
N ASN A 81 37.73 -22.59 -1.82
CA ASN A 81 36.34 -22.86 -1.53
C ASN A 81 35.35 -22.35 -2.61
N ILE A 82 35.88 -21.72 -3.66
CA ILE A 82 35.10 -21.23 -4.80
C ILE A 82 35.39 -22.13 -6.01
N PRO A 83 34.50 -23.03 -6.41
CA PRO A 83 34.76 -23.95 -7.52
C PRO A 83 35.15 -23.24 -8.81
N VAL A 84 36.04 -23.83 -9.61
CA VAL A 84 36.42 -23.28 -10.91
C VAL A 84 35.18 -23.23 -11.83
N GLY A 85 34.95 -22.08 -12.46
CA GLY A 85 33.78 -21.81 -13.28
C GLY A 85 32.57 -21.32 -12.53
N SER A 86 32.59 -21.27 -11.18
CA SER A 86 31.50 -20.67 -10.40
C SER A 86 31.74 -19.20 -10.09
N THR A 87 30.65 -18.48 -9.82
CA THR A 87 30.67 -17.06 -9.44
C THR A 87 30.53 -16.89 -7.94
N THR A 88 31.04 -15.78 -7.44
CA THR A 88 30.83 -15.30 -6.07
C THR A 88 30.74 -13.78 -6.07
N TYR A 89 30.50 -13.19 -4.91
CA TYR A 89 30.27 -11.75 -4.78
C TYR A 89 31.16 -11.13 -3.71
N TYR A 90 31.61 -9.89 -3.95
CA TYR A 90 32.22 -9.08 -2.93
C TYR A 90 31.61 -7.68 -2.90
N ARG A 91 31.68 -7.01 -1.74
CA ARG A 91 31.11 -5.67 -1.55
C ARG A 91 31.96 -4.62 -2.28
N SER A 92 31.30 -3.66 -2.94
CA SER A 92 32.00 -2.54 -3.56
C SER A 92 32.74 -1.71 -2.52
N PRO A 93 34.03 -1.35 -2.74
CA PRO A 93 34.80 -0.56 -1.80
C PRO A 93 34.27 0.85 -1.59
N ASP A 94 33.59 1.42 -2.58
CA ASP A 94 33.06 2.78 -2.62
C ASP A 94 31.54 2.84 -2.41
N ASP A 95 30.93 1.71 -2.03
CA ASP A 95 29.48 1.56 -1.82
C ASP A 95 28.63 1.86 -3.09
N SER A 96 29.24 1.92 -4.27
CA SER A 96 28.54 2.12 -5.55
C SER A 96 27.65 0.94 -5.91
N ALA A 97 28.07 -0.26 -5.51
CA ALA A 97 27.32 -1.50 -5.69
C ALA A 97 27.18 -2.26 -4.36
N LEU A 98 26.03 -2.91 -4.16
CA LEU A 98 25.81 -3.81 -3.03
C LEU A 98 26.72 -5.04 -3.13
N ALA A 99 26.89 -5.57 -4.34
CA ALA A 99 27.75 -6.70 -4.60
C ALA A 99 28.27 -6.65 -6.04
N ILE A 100 29.55 -6.94 -6.21
CA ILE A 100 30.23 -7.09 -7.51
C ILE A 100 30.46 -8.59 -7.74
N GLU A 101 30.02 -9.09 -8.90
CA GLU A 101 30.18 -10.50 -9.26
C GLU A 101 31.55 -10.78 -9.85
N VAL A 102 32.20 -11.82 -9.38
CA VAL A 102 33.45 -12.35 -9.93
C VAL A 102 33.34 -13.85 -10.14
N MET A 103 34.03 -14.36 -11.14
CA MET A 103 34.08 -15.78 -11.49
C MET A 103 35.48 -16.35 -11.22
N ASN A 104 35.55 -17.55 -10.66
CA ASN A 104 36.80 -18.28 -10.54
C ASN A 104 37.21 -18.87 -11.90
N VAL A 105 38.17 -18.25 -12.54
CA VAL A 105 38.78 -18.73 -13.80
C VAL A 105 40.14 -19.31 -13.45
N ALA A 106 40.23 -20.64 -13.37
CA ALA A 106 41.46 -21.40 -13.12
C ALA A 106 42.24 -20.92 -11.85
N GLY A 107 41.55 -20.58 -10.76
CA GLY A 107 42.16 -20.16 -9.51
C GLY A 107 42.33 -18.65 -9.34
N THR A 108 41.88 -17.87 -10.31
CA THR A 108 41.89 -16.40 -10.24
C THR A 108 40.48 -15.85 -10.38
N LEU A 109 40.09 -14.91 -9.50
CA LEU A 109 38.80 -14.24 -9.61
C LEU A 109 38.85 -13.16 -10.69
N THR A 110 37.99 -13.30 -11.69
CA THR A 110 37.87 -12.37 -12.81
C THR A 110 36.50 -11.71 -12.77
N ALA A 111 36.45 -10.38 -12.95
CA ALA A 111 35.19 -9.63 -12.99
C ALA A 111 34.31 -10.12 -14.14
N THR A 112 33.03 -10.35 -13.86
CA THR A 112 32.03 -10.72 -14.89
C THR A 112 31.41 -9.49 -15.55
N GLY A 113 31.62 -8.29 -14.99
CA GLY A 113 30.98 -7.04 -15.39
C GLY A 113 29.54 -6.89 -14.87
N ARG A 114 29.07 -7.82 -14.02
CA ARG A 114 27.77 -7.74 -13.36
C ARG A 114 27.92 -7.26 -11.94
N GLU A 115 27.01 -6.37 -11.52
CA GLU A 115 26.95 -5.86 -10.17
C GLU A 115 25.51 -5.64 -9.72
N MET A 116 25.27 -5.75 -8.42
CA MET A 116 24.00 -5.37 -7.81
C MET A 116 24.11 -3.91 -7.35
N PRO A 117 23.26 -3.01 -7.85
CA PRO A 117 23.30 -1.62 -7.42
C PRO A 117 23.07 -1.51 -5.91
N SER A 118 23.78 -0.60 -5.26
CA SER A 118 23.54 -0.27 -3.86
C SER A 118 22.20 0.45 -3.70
N GLN A 119 21.62 0.41 -2.49
CA GLN A 119 20.43 1.20 -2.19
C GLN A 119 20.65 2.69 -2.44
N ALA A 120 21.87 3.18 -2.18
CA ALA A 120 22.26 4.57 -2.45
C ALA A 120 22.23 4.87 -3.96
N ALA A 121 22.75 3.97 -4.79
CA ALA A 121 22.73 4.11 -6.25
C ALA A 121 21.30 4.07 -6.81
N VAL A 122 20.46 3.18 -6.30
CA VAL A 122 19.04 3.09 -6.67
C VAL A 122 18.29 4.37 -6.26
N ASN A 123 18.54 4.86 -5.05
CA ASN A 123 17.94 6.11 -4.56
C ASN A 123 18.40 7.32 -5.37
N LEU A 124 19.69 7.37 -5.75
CA LEU A 124 20.23 8.45 -6.58
C LEU A 124 19.57 8.44 -7.98
N LEU A 125 19.41 7.25 -8.57
CA LEU A 125 18.75 7.09 -9.87
C LEU A 125 17.26 7.48 -9.78
N ALA A 126 16.55 7.02 -8.74
CA ALA A 126 15.16 7.38 -8.49
C ALA A 126 14.99 8.90 -8.32
N ASN A 127 15.87 9.54 -7.55
CA ASN A 127 15.88 10.99 -7.36
C ASN A 127 16.19 11.74 -8.67
N SER A 128 17.08 11.22 -9.49
CA SER A 128 17.42 11.80 -10.79
C SER A 128 16.24 11.71 -11.78
N ILE A 129 15.57 10.57 -11.81
CA ILE A 129 14.35 10.36 -12.61
C ILE A 129 13.21 11.27 -12.11
N ALA A 130 13.01 11.38 -10.81
CA ALA A 130 12.00 12.26 -10.22
C ALA A 130 12.27 13.74 -10.57
N ASN A 131 13.53 14.17 -10.54
CA ASN A 131 13.94 15.53 -10.92
C ASN A 131 13.74 15.79 -12.41
N LEU A 132 14.03 14.81 -13.27
CA LEU A 132 13.79 14.90 -14.72
C LEU A 132 12.29 15.00 -15.04
N LEU A 133 11.46 14.15 -14.40
CA LEU A 133 10.00 14.20 -14.54
C LEU A 133 9.43 15.54 -14.07
N MET A 134 9.91 16.05 -12.93
CA MET A 134 9.53 17.36 -12.41
C MET A 134 9.93 18.48 -13.38
N GLY A 135 11.10 18.41 -13.99
CA GLY A 135 11.56 19.35 -15.00
C GLY A 135 10.70 19.34 -16.26
N LEU A 136 10.29 18.16 -16.72
CA LEU A 136 9.40 17.99 -17.87
C LEU A 136 7.99 18.52 -17.59
N GLN A 137 7.46 18.28 -16.38
CA GLN A 137 6.13 18.78 -15.98
C GLN A 137 6.12 20.32 -15.82
N LEU A 138 7.16 20.90 -15.23
CA LEU A 138 7.28 22.38 -15.14
C LEU A 138 7.34 23.02 -16.52
N ASN A 139 8.01 22.38 -17.47
CA ASN A 139 8.04 22.85 -18.85
C ASN A 139 6.67 22.73 -19.54
N SER A 140 5.95 21.61 -19.29
CA SER A 140 4.59 21.42 -19.80
C SER A 140 3.61 22.47 -19.26
N THR A 141 3.68 22.78 -17.97
CA THR A 141 2.84 23.80 -17.34
C THR A 141 3.16 25.20 -17.90
N ALA A 142 4.45 25.53 -18.08
CA ALA A 142 4.85 26.81 -18.66
C ALA A 142 4.42 26.95 -20.12
N ILE A 143 4.42 25.86 -20.89
CA ILE A 143 3.91 25.83 -22.27
C ILE A 143 2.42 26.04 -22.30
N ASN A 144 1.65 25.34 -21.47
CA ASN A 144 0.18 25.48 -21.37
C ASN A 144 -0.23 26.91 -20.93
N ASP A 145 0.53 27.51 -20.00
CA ASP A 145 0.31 28.92 -19.59
C ASP A 145 0.60 29.90 -20.72
N ALA A 146 1.65 29.64 -21.51
CA ALA A 146 1.99 30.46 -22.68
C ALA A 146 0.94 30.31 -23.78
N GLU A 147 0.48 29.08 -24.05
CA GLU A 147 -0.61 28.82 -25.02
C GLU A 147 -1.92 29.48 -24.59
N SER A 148 -2.27 29.42 -23.29
CA SER A 148 -3.48 30.08 -22.78
C SER A 148 -3.43 31.59 -22.91
N ARG A 149 -2.28 32.22 -22.65
CA ARG A 149 -2.08 33.68 -22.85
C ARG A 149 -2.14 34.05 -24.33
N LEU A 150 -1.48 33.29 -25.18
CA LEU A 150 -1.45 33.52 -26.61
C LEU A 150 -2.85 33.38 -27.22
N SER A 151 -3.63 32.37 -26.80
CA SER A 151 -5.02 32.21 -27.23
C SER A 151 -5.92 33.34 -26.76
N ALA A 152 -5.72 33.89 -25.56
CA ALA A 152 -6.46 35.00 -25.04
C ALA A 152 -6.12 36.31 -25.80
N GLU A 153 -4.85 36.56 -26.11
CA GLU A 153 -4.38 37.69 -26.90
C GLU A 153 -4.87 37.60 -28.36
N LEU A 154 -4.88 36.39 -28.93
CA LEU A 154 -5.39 36.13 -30.27
C LEU A 154 -6.90 36.41 -30.35
N GLY A 155 -7.67 35.97 -29.34
CA GLY A 155 -9.09 36.25 -29.22
C GLY A 155 -9.40 37.75 -29.12
N ALA A 156 -8.60 38.47 -28.33
CA ALA A 156 -8.73 39.94 -28.22
C ALA A 156 -8.43 40.66 -29.54
N LEU A 157 -7.40 40.25 -30.26
CA LEU A 157 -7.04 40.77 -31.59
C LEU A 157 -8.09 40.45 -32.66
N GLN A 158 -8.72 39.26 -32.61
CA GLN A 158 -9.81 38.90 -33.51
C GLN A 158 -11.06 39.74 -33.28
N ASP A 159 -11.38 40.05 -32.01
CA ASP A 159 -12.49 40.91 -31.62
C ASP A 159 -12.25 42.37 -32.06
N GLU A 160 -11.03 42.87 -32.00
CA GLU A 160 -10.65 44.23 -32.42
C GLU A 160 -10.64 44.35 -33.93
N THR A 161 -10.18 43.31 -34.67
CA THR A 161 -10.19 43.29 -36.15
C THR A 161 -11.58 43.14 -36.72
N SER A 162 -12.51 42.47 -36.05
CA SER A 162 -13.91 42.37 -36.51
C SER A 162 -14.68 43.68 -36.40
N LYS A 163 -14.20 44.61 -35.57
CA LYS A 163 -14.81 45.95 -35.34
C LYS A 163 -14.29 47.04 -36.28
N SER A 164 -13.15 46.83 -36.97
CA SER A 164 -12.53 47.83 -37.85
C SER A 164 -12.53 47.36 -39.30
N GLY A 165 -13.38 47.98 -40.14
CA GLY A 165 -13.55 47.64 -41.55
C GLY A 165 -12.47 48.19 -42.49
N SER A 166 -11.17 48.20 -42.13
CA SER A 166 -10.08 48.81 -42.90
C SER A 166 -9.08 47.79 -43.47
N GLU A 167 -8.28 48.18 -44.45
CA GLU A 167 -7.25 47.38 -45.12
C GLU A 167 -6.19 46.83 -44.12
N THR A 168 -6.00 47.52 -43.00
CA THR A 168 -5.18 47.11 -41.84
C THR A 168 -5.72 45.84 -41.20
N SER A 169 -7.03 45.64 -41.18
CA SER A 169 -7.69 44.44 -40.62
C SER A 169 -7.39 43.16 -41.41
N ARG A 170 -7.23 43.28 -42.77
CA ARG A 170 -6.86 42.13 -43.61
C ARG A 170 -5.41 41.70 -43.38
N THR A 171 -4.50 42.63 -43.16
CA THR A 171 -3.10 42.34 -42.87
C THR A 171 -2.95 41.70 -41.50
N LEU A 172 -3.68 42.21 -40.50
CA LEU A 172 -3.75 41.61 -39.16
C LEU A 172 -4.37 40.20 -39.18
N MET A 173 -5.44 39.98 -39.96
CA MET A 173 -6.09 38.69 -40.10
C MET A 173 -5.13 37.65 -40.74
N ASN A 174 -4.36 38.02 -41.73
CA ASN A 174 -3.35 37.17 -42.34
C ASN A 174 -2.18 36.87 -41.40
N LEU A 175 -1.81 37.82 -40.54
CA LEU A 175 -0.79 37.59 -39.50
C LEU A 175 -1.29 36.66 -38.42
N VAL A 176 -2.56 36.78 -37.99
CA VAL A 176 -3.22 35.89 -37.03
C VAL A 176 -3.32 34.46 -37.56
N LEU A 177 -3.72 34.30 -38.84
CA LEU A 177 -3.77 32.97 -39.47
C LEU A 177 -2.37 32.36 -39.66
N GLY A 178 -1.35 33.18 -39.91
CA GLY A 178 0.05 32.73 -39.94
C GLY A 178 0.57 32.27 -38.58
N LEU A 179 0.19 32.94 -37.50
CA LEU A 179 0.53 32.59 -36.13
C LEU A 179 -0.17 31.28 -35.70
N GLN A 180 -1.45 31.09 -36.04
CA GLN A 180 -2.18 29.85 -35.78
C GLN A 180 -1.56 28.65 -36.52
N GLY A 181 -1.10 28.86 -37.77
CA GLY A 181 -0.37 27.84 -38.53
C GLY A 181 0.97 27.51 -37.90
N ALA A 182 1.67 28.46 -37.31
CA ALA A 182 2.93 28.26 -36.61
C ALA A 182 2.73 27.54 -35.27
N GLU A 183 1.64 27.84 -34.52
CA GLU A 183 1.26 27.12 -33.30
C GLU A 183 1.00 25.63 -33.56
N THR A 184 0.22 25.34 -34.63
CA THR A 184 -0.07 23.93 -35.00
C THR A 184 1.21 23.23 -35.38
N ALA A 185 2.12 23.84 -36.14
CA ALA A 185 3.40 23.26 -36.49
C ALA A 185 4.35 23.05 -35.28
N ILE A 186 4.31 23.94 -34.30
CA ILE A 186 5.08 23.79 -33.03
C ILE A 186 4.51 22.66 -32.20
N ALA A 187 3.18 22.52 -32.09
CA ALA A 187 2.52 21.44 -31.39
C ALA A 187 2.82 20.05 -32.04
N GLU A 188 2.80 19.98 -33.38
CA GLU A 188 3.18 18.78 -34.13
C GLU A 188 4.67 18.43 -33.93
N LEU A 189 5.58 19.41 -33.98
CA LEU A 189 7.01 19.21 -33.74
C LEU A 189 7.33 18.79 -32.29
N GLN A 190 6.54 19.26 -31.33
CA GLN A 190 6.69 18.86 -29.92
C GLN A 190 6.16 17.46 -29.67
N ALA A 191 5.05 17.06 -30.30
CA ALA A 191 4.51 15.70 -30.26
C ALA A 191 5.49 14.70 -30.86
N ASP A 192 6.09 15.00 -32.01
CA ASP A 192 7.08 14.16 -32.66
C ASP A 192 8.39 14.00 -31.84
N LYS A 193 8.89 15.09 -31.24
CA LYS A 193 10.09 15.03 -30.40
C LYS A 193 9.90 14.24 -29.10
N VAL A 194 8.74 14.34 -28.48
CA VAL A 194 8.40 13.57 -27.27
C VAL A 194 8.29 12.08 -27.65
N SER A 195 7.73 11.75 -28.82
CA SER A 195 7.60 10.37 -29.27
C SER A 195 8.95 9.74 -29.61
N GLU A 196 9.88 10.43 -30.26
CA GLU A 196 11.20 9.92 -30.60
C GLU A 196 12.11 9.71 -29.38
N SER A 197 12.09 10.60 -28.39
CA SER A 197 12.86 10.45 -27.15
C SER A 197 12.33 9.30 -26.29
N LEU A 198 11.01 9.20 -26.12
CA LEU A 198 10.37 8.09 -25.42
C LEU A 198 10.56 6.75 -26.14
N LEU A 199 10.51 6.73 -27.47
CA LEU A 199 10.78 5.54 -28.28
C LEU A 199 12.23 5.07 -28.12
N GLY A 200 13.21 5.98 -28.09
CA GLY A 200 14.61 5.63 -27.89
C GLY A 200 14.90 5.04 -26.52
N GLU A 201 14.34 5.60 -25.45
CA GLU A 201 14.47 5.08 -24.09
C GLU A 201 13.72 3.76 -23.91
N PHE A 202 12.57 3.60 -24.54
CA PHE A 202 11.76 2.37 -24.52
C PHE A 202 12.45 1.23 -25.29
N GLU A 203 13.12 1.52 -26.41
CA GLU A 203 13.93 0.53 -27.15
C GLU A 203 15.14 0.06 -26.36
N LEU A 204 15.84 0.96 -25.67
CA LEU A 204 16.94 0.62 -24.75
C LEU A 204 16.46 -0.25 -23.58
N PHE A 205 15.30 0.07 -23.00
CA PHE A 205 14.67 -0.71 -21.95
C PHE A 205 14.23 -2.09 -22.48
N ARG A 206 13.63 -2.15 -23.68
CA ARG A 206 13.25 -3.40 -24.37
C ARG A 206 14.43 -4.31 -24.61
N LEU A 207 15.54 -3.77 -25.14
CA LEU A 207 16.77 -4.52 -25.42
C LEU A 207 17.41 -5.06 -24.13
N TYR A 208 17.48 -4.24 -23.10
CA TYR A 208 17.99 -4.65 -21.79
C TYR A 208 17.14 -5.78 -21.17
N TRP A 209 15.82 -5.67 -21.25
CA TRP A 209 14.89 -6.67 -20.75
C TRP A 209 14.90 -7.96 -21.54
N MET A 210 14.90 -7.89 -22.86
CA MET A 210 15.00 -9.08 -23.71
C MET A 210 16.32 -9.82 -23.49
N GLN A 211 17.41 -9.12 -23.28
CA GLN A 211 18.71 -9.73 -23.02
C GLN A 211 18.78 -10.40 -21.64
N THR A 212 18.14 -9.83 -20.64
CA THR A 212 18.13 -10.35 -19.27
C THR A 212 17.14 -11.51 -19.11
N PHE A 213 15.97 -11.43 -19.74
CA PHE A 213 14.90 -12.43 -19.61
C PHE A 213 15.04 -13.61 -20.56
N SER A 214 15.57 -13.40 -21.77
CA SER A 214 15.82 -14.53 -22.68
C SER A 214 16.86 -15.51 -22.12
N ALA A 215 17.83 -15.01 -21.37
CA ALA A 215 18.79 -15.85 -20.65
C ALA A 215 18.13 -16.66 -19.51
N GLN A 216 17.15 -16.09 -18.82
CA GLN A 216 16.39 -16.79 -17.77
C GLN A 216 15.36 -17.76 -18.36
N LEU A 217 14.70 -17.42 -19.47
CA LEU A 217 13.82 -18.33 -20.21
C LEU A 217 14.59 -19.51 -20.81
N ALA A 218 15.80 -19.29 -21.33
CA ALA A 218 16.65 -20.37 -21.84
C ALA A 218 17.12 -21.33 -20.74
N LEU A 219 17.24 -20.86 -19.50
CA LEU A 219 17.48 -21.71 -18.31
C LEU A 219 16.24 -22.52 -17.92
N LEU A 220 15.04 -22.03 -18.21
CA LEU A 220 13.76 -22.71 -17.95
C LEU A 220 13.38 -23.69 -19.07
N ASP A 221 13.85 -23.50 -20.31
CA ASP A 221 13.62 -24.42 -21.43
C ASP A 221 14.25 -25.81 -21.24
N GLY A 222 15.22 -25.93 -20.31
CA GLY A 222 15.77 -27.21 -19.88
C GLY A 222 15.06 -27.84 -18.69
N PHE A 223 14.08 -27.18 -18.11
CA PHE A 223 13.35 -27.62 -16.91
C PHE A 223 12.07 -28.35 -17.33
N ASN A 224 11.89 -29.57 -16.88
CA ASN A 224 10.62 -30.28 -17.05
C ASN A 224 9.59 -29.74 -16.06
N PRO A 225 8.58 -28.95 -16.48
CA PRO A 225 7.63 -28.30 -15.57
C PRO A 225 6.77 -29.29 -14.78
N GLN A 226 6.66 -30.54 -15.24
CA GLN A 226 5.82 -31.55 -14.60
C GLN A 226 6.45 -32.17 -13.35
N ALA A 227 7.71 -31.84 -13.05
CA ALA A 227 8.43 -32.48 -11.94
C ALA A 227 8.52 -31.62 -10.65
N VAL A 228 8.24 -30.30 -10.69
CA VAL A 228 8.55 -29.40 -9.57
C VAL A 228 7.49 -28.29 -9.32
N ALA A 229 6.64 -27.96 -10.28
CA ALA A 229 5.62 -26.92 -10.11
C ALA A 229 4.23 -27.53 -9.85
N THR A 230 3.48 -26.95 -8.93
CA THR A 230 2.08 -27.28 -8.75
C THR A 230 1.25 -26.68 -9.88
N GLN A 231 0.01 -27.17 -10.09
CA GLN A 231 -0.90 -26.64 -11.11
C GLN A 231 -1.17 -25.13 -10.89
N ASP A 232 -1.09 -24.66 -9.65
CA ASP A 232 -1.28 -23.26 -9.28
C ASP A 232 -0.11 -22.39 -9.71
N ASP A 233 1.15 -22.87 -9.57
CA ASP A 233 2.35 -22.15 -10.03
C ASP A 233 2.36 -21.96 -11.56
N ILE A 234 1.88 -22.97 -12.30
CA ILE A 234 1.75 -22.90 -13.78
C ILE A 234 0.67 -21.87 -14.16
N THR A 235 -0.41 -21.82 -13.40
CA THR A 235 -1.51 -20.87 -13.62
C THR A 235 -1.07 -19.43 -13.36
N GLU A 236 -0.29 -19.18 -12.31
CA GLU A 236 0.26 -17.83 -12.02
C GLU A 236 1.23 -17.36 -13.12
N ILE A 237 2.07 -18.23 -13.62
CA ILE A 237 3.02 -17.92 -14.72
C ILE A 237 2.27 -17.61 -16.03
N GLU A 238 1.24 -18.38 -16.36
CA GLU A 238 0.40 -18.15 -17.55
C GLU A 238 -0.42 -16.87 -17.42
N LEU A 239 -0.94 -16.55 -16.24
CA LEU A 239 -1.63 -15.31 -15.94
C LEU A 239 -0.72 -14.09 -16.06
N PHE A 240 0.49 -14.17 -15.50
CA PHE A 240 1.50 -13.12 -15.63
C PHE A 240 1.89 -12.91 -17.10
N ARG A 241 2.06 -13.99 -17.85
CA ARG A 241 2.34 -13.94 -19.29
C ARG A 241 1.21 -13.29 -20.09
N LEU A 242 -0.06 -13.65 -19.81
CA LEU A 242 -1.23 -13.09 -20.47
C LEU A 242 -1.45 -11.60 -20.11
N TYR A 243 -1.31 -11.24 -18.84
CA TYR A 243 -1.37 -9.85 -18.39
C TYR A 243 -0.27 -9.00 -19.08
N TRP A 244 0.92 -9.55 -19.17
CA TRP A 244 2.05 -8.89 -19.82
C TRP A 244 1.82 -8.73 -21.32
N MET A 245 1.37 -9.78 -21.99
CA MET A 245 1.03 -9.73 -23.43
C MET A 245 -0.08 -8.74 -23.73
N GLN A 246 -1.06 -8.59 -22.84
CA GLN A 246 -2.15 -7.65 -23.05
C GLN A 246 -1.73 -6.20 -22.80
N THR A 247 -0.98 -5.94 -21.73
CA THR A 247 -0.58 -4.56 -21.36
C THR A 247 0.43 -3.97 -22.34
N PHE A 248 1.36 -4.78 -22.82
CA PHE A 248 2.41 -4.35 -23.76
C PHE A 248 2.18 -4.81 -25.20
N GLY A 249 1.41 -5.86 -25.43
CA GLY A 249 1.11 -6.38 -26.75
C GLY A 249 0.36 -5.37 -27.62
N THR A 250 -0.55 -4.58 -27.03
CA THR A 250 -1.27 -3.51 -27.76
C THR A 250 -0.33 -2.38 -28.16
N GLN A 251 0.63 -2.05 -27.31
CA GLN A 251 1.65 -1.04 -27.60
C GLN A 251 2.68 -1.56 -28.61
N LEU A 252 3.11 -2.84 -28.50
CA LEU A 252 3.98 -3.48 -29.48
C LEU A 252 3.30 -3.64 -30.86
N ALA A 253 2.02 -4.04 -30.88
CA ALA A 253 1.27 -4.19 -32.12
C ALA A 253 1.05 -2.85 -32.84
N ALA A 254 0.87 -1.76 -32.08
CA ALA A 254 0.81 -0.41 -32.63
C ALA A 254 2.17 0.03 -33.21
N LEU A 255 3.30 -0.43 -32.62
CA LEU A 255 4.66 -0.10 -33.05
C LEU A 255 5.15 -0.97 -34.22
N GLU A 256 4.68 -2.21 -34.36
CA GLU A 256 5.13 -3.17 -35.36
C GLU A 256 4.17 -3.36 -36.55
N GLY A 257 3.02 -2.68 -36.55
CA GLY A 257 1.98 -2.83 -37.56
C GLY A 257 1.32 -4.23 -37.56
N LEU A 258 1.40 -4.94 -36.41
CA LEU A 258 0.78 -6.24 -36.21
C LEU A 258 -0.73 -6.09 -35.99
N SER A 259 -1.50 -6.98 -36.63
CA SER A 259 -2.95 -7.02 -36.49
C SER A 259 -3.38 -7.35 -35.05
N THR A 260 -4.34 -6.59 -34.52
CA THR A 260 -4.95 -6.82 -33.19
C THR A 260 -5.70 -8.14 -33.09
N ASP A 261 -5.90 -8.86 -34.20
CA ASP A 261 -6.64 -10.14 -34.25
C ASP A 261 -5.88 -11.32 -33.63
N THR A 262 -4.59 -11.17 -33.33
CA THR A 262 -3.75 -12.19 -32.66
C THR A 262 -3.56 -11.94 -31.17
N ILE A 263 -4.12 -10.86 -30.64
CA ILE A 263 -4.01 -10.50 -29.21
C ILE A 263 -5.33 -10.89 -28.53
N ALA A 264 -5.25 -11.51 -27.34
CA ALA A 264 -6.42 -11.84 -26.55
C ALA A 264 -7.32 -10.62 -26.41
N THR A 265 -8.58 -10.76 -26.80
CA THR A 265 -9.54 -9.65 -26.73
C THR A 265 -9.87 -9.31 -25.27
N LYS A 266 -10.30 -8.06 -25.04
CA LYS A 266 -10.78 -7.62 -23.73
C LYS A 266 -11.90 -8.54 -23.20
N GLN A 267 -12.61 -9.19 -24.10
CA GLN A 267 -13.68 -10.14 -23.79
C GLN A 267 -13.12 -11.51 -23.36
N GLU A 268 -12.08 -12.01 -24.01
CA GLU A 268 -11.41 -13.27 -23.61
C GLU A 268 -10.71 -13.15 -22.27
N LEU A 269 -10.15 -11.95 -21.97
CA LEU A 269 -9.59 -11.68 -20.66
C LEU A 269 -10.67 -11.57 -19.58
N ALA A 270 -11.79 -10.91 -19.87
CA ALA A 270 -12.94 -10.85 -18.96
C ALA A 270 -13.56 -12.25 -18.74
N GLU A 271 -13.55 -13.10 -19.77
CA GLU A 271 -13.98 -14.50 -19.63
C GLU A 271 -12.97 -15.33 -18.81
N LEU A 272 -11.67 -15.08 -18.97
CA LEU A 272 -10.63 -15.71 -18.15
C LEU A 272 -10.71 -15.21 -16.71
N GLU A 273 -10.83 -13.91 -16.51
CA GLU A 273 -11.11 -13.32 -15.19
C GLU A 273 -12.39 -13.92 -14.58
N SER A 274 -13.44 -14.11 -15.36
CA SER A 274 -14.67 -14.74 -14.86
C SER A 274 -14.49 -16.22 -14.50
N LYS A 275 -13.57 -16.93 -15.12
CA LYS A 275 -13.22 -18.33 -14.78
C LYS A 275 -12.28 -18.43 -13.59
N ILE A 276 -11.46 -17.38 -13.33
CA ILE A 276 -10.54 -17.27 -12.20
C ILE A 276 -11.23 -16.61 -10.99
N THR A 277 -12.26 -15.81 -11.20
CA THR A 277 -13.02 -15.11 -10.17
C THR A 277 -13.96 -16.02 -9.39
N GLY A 278 -13.46 -17.07 -8.78
CA GLY A 278 -14.39 -17.94 -8.11
C GLY A 278 -13.88 -18.92 -7.09
N VAL A 279 -12.64 -18.84 -6.64
CA VAL A 279 -12.27 -19.58 -5.43
C VAL A 279 -12.90 -18.85 -4.26
N ALA A 280 -14.08 -19.34 -3.83
CA ALA A 280 -14.69 -18.84 -2.61
C ALA A 280 -13.69 -19.03 -1.45
N LEU A 281 -13.52 -17.98 -0.66
CA LEU A 281 -12.76 -18.10 0.57
C LEU A 281 -13.44 -19.06 1.52
N GLU A 282 -12.67 -19.99 2.05
CA GLU A 282 -13.13 -20.84 3.15
C GLU A 282 -12.76 -20.17 4.49
N PRO A 283 -13.61 -20.31 5.51
CA PRO A 283 -13.31 -19.76 6.82
C PRO A 283 -12.15 -20.52 7.47
N VAL A 284 -11.18 -19.80 8.02
CA VAL A 284 -10.07 -20.38 8.78
C VAL A 284 -10.53 -20.95 10.14
N THR A 285 -11.57 -20.33 10.72
CA THR A 285 -12.36 -20.80 11.86
C THR A 285 -13.81 -20.41 11.61
N ASP A 286 -14.73 -20.93 12.41
CA ASP A 286 -16.16 -20.66 12.25
C ASP A 286 -16.43 -19.14 12.19
N GLY A 287 -17.01 -18.69 11.10
CA GLY A 287 -17.33 -17.28 10.82
C GLY A 287 -16.14 -16.33 10.61
N VAL A 288 -14.89 -16.82 10.51
CA VAL A 288 -13.71 -15.97 10.27
C VAL A 288 -13.04 -16.29 8.94
N TYR A 289 -12.96 -15.29 8.08
CA TYR A 289 -12.36 -15.36 6.75
C TYR A 289 -11.09 -14.50 6.71
N VAL A 290 -10.02 -15.03 6.12
CA VAL A 290 -8.73 -14.35 6.01
C VAL A 290 -8.25 -14.39 4.57
N VAL A 291 -7.83 -13.23 4.06
CA VAL A 291 -7.21 -13.07 2.75
C VAL A 291 -5.89 -12.32 2.91
N GLY A 292 -4.91 -12.59 2.06
CA GLY A 292 -3.62 -11.92 2.08
C GLY A 292 -3.70 -10.42 1.75
N GLU A 293 -2.55 -9.74 1.79
CA GLU A 293 -2.42 -8.33 1.43
C GLU A 293 -2.77 -8.14 -0.06
N PRO A 294 -3.72 -7.24 -0.41
CA PRO A 294 -4.16 -7.04 -1.78
C PRO A 294 -3.04 -6.49 -2.68
N ARG A 295 -2.73 -7.20 -3.74
CA ARG A 295 -1.80 -6.74 -4.79
C ARG A 295 -2.48 -5.79 -5.78
N GLY A 296 -3.75 -6.07 -6.12
CA GLY A 296 -4.58 -5.28 -7.01
C GLY A 296 -5.62 -4.43 -6.31
N ILE A 297 -6.58 -3.92 -7.09
CA ILE A 297 -7.75 -3.23 -6.58
C ILE A 297 -8.77 -4.24 -6.05
N ILE A 298 -9.39 -3.92 -4.91
CA ILE A 298 -10.51 -4.71 -4.40
C ILE A 298 -11.77 -4.37 -5.19
N ARG A 299 -12.46 -5.39 -5.72
CA ARG A 299 -13.77 -5.22 -6.31
C ARG A 299 -14.85 -5.58 -5.31
N ILE A 300 -15.82 -4.70 -5.14
CA ILE A 300 -16.99 -4.90 -4.29
C ILE A 300 -18.24 -4.87 -5.16
N ASP A 301 -18.96 -5.99 -5.19
CA ASP A 301 -20.28 -6.09 -5.79
C ASP A 301 -21.33 -6.14 -4.67
N LEU A 302 -22.10 -5.07 -4.52
CA LEU A 302 -23.19 -4.94 -3.55
C LEU A 302 -24.51 -5.12 -4.27
N THR A 303 -25.33 -6.05 -3.81
CA THR A 303 -26.68 -6.28 -4.35
C THR A 303 -27.73 -6.11 -3.26
N SER A 304 -28.83 -5.45 -3.59
CA SER A 304 -29.96 -5.24 -2.68
C SER A 304 -31.24 -4.99 -3.45
N ALA A 305 -32.37 -5.36 -2.87
CA ALA A 305 -33.68 -4.97 -3.37
C ALA A 305 -34.03 -3.50 -3.04
N GLY A 306 -33.39 -2.94 -2.01
CA GLY A 306 -33.48 -1.53 -1.63
C GLY A 306 -32.47 -0.66 -2.37
N ASN A 307 -32.63 0.65 -2.25
CA ASN A 307 -31.66 1.62 -2.76
C ASN A 307 -30.57 1.90 -1.70
N ILE A 308 -29.45 2.47 -2.14
CA ILE A 308 -28.48 3.06 -1.20
C ILE A 308 -29.18 4.20 -0.45
N PRO A 309 -29.18 4.19 0.90
CA PRO A 309 -29.79 5.27 1.68
C PRO A 309 -29.21 6.64 1.33
N SER A 310 -30.07 7.65 1.29
CA SER A 310 -29.66 9.02 1.00
C SER A 310 -29.16 9.77 2.24
N SER A 311 -29.54 9.28 3.42
CA SER A 311 -29.17 9.86 4.72
C SER A 311 -29.09 8.78 5.80
N LYS A 312 -28.57 9.15 6.97
CA LYS A 312 -28.50 8.26 8.15
C LYS A 312 -29.87 7.96 8.76
N GLU A 313 -30.81 8.88 8.64
CA GLU A 313 -32.16 8.77 9.17
C GLU A 313 -32.97 7.68 8.48
N GLU A 314 -32.60 7.31 7.26
CA GLU A 314 -33.20 6.18 6.54
C GLU A 314 -32.78 4.81 7.11
N GLY A 315 -31.74 4.80 7.97
CA GLY A 315 -31.25 3.59 8.62
C GLY A 315 -30.38 2.73 7.69
N THR A 316 -30.37 1.42 7.99
CA THR A 316 -29.66 0.40 7.23
C THR A 316 -30.58 -0.36 6.27
N VAL A 317 -29.99 -0.94 5.23
CA VAL A 317 -30.69 -1.73 4.21
C VAL A 317 -30.02 -3.10 4.13
N ALA A 318 -30.83 -4.15 4.05
CA ALA A 318 -30.32 -5.50 3.84
C ALA A 318 -29.82 -5.70 2.40
N GLY A 319 -28.73 -6.42 2.25
CA GLY A 319 -28.14 -6.74 0.97
C GLY A 319 -27.18 -7.92 1.04
N TYR A 320 -26.51 -8.15 -0.07
CA TYR A 320 -25.43 -9.12 -0.16
C TYR A 320 -24.19 -8.44 -0.74
N ILE A 321 -23.07 -8.60 -0.07
CA ILE A 321 -21.77 -8.08 -0.49
C ILE A 321 -20.88 -9.21 -0.98
N SER A 322 -20.27 -9.04 -2.16
CA SER A 322 -19.19 -9.89 -2.67
C SER A 322 -17.93 -9.05 -2.79
N VAL A 323 -16.89 -9.44 -2.07
CA VAL A 323 -15.58 -8.79 -2.07
C VAL A 323 -14.60 -9.69 -2.82
N LYS A 324 -14.02 -9.20 -3.90
CA LYS A 324 -13.07 -9.93 -4.75
C LYS A 324 -11.68 -9.33 -4.59
N ILE A 325 -10.71 -10.17 -4.25
CA ILE A 325 -9.33 -9.80 -3.94
C ILE A 325 -8.40 -10.83 -4.58
N ASP A 326 -7.58 -10.41 -5.54
CA ASP A 326 -6.52 -11.24 -6.16
C ASP A 326 -6.99 -12.66 -6.55
N GLY A 327 -8.16 -12.79 -7.18
CA GLY A 327 -8.73 -14.06 -7.63
C GLY A 327 -9.48 -14.86 -6.56
N GLN A 328 -9.50 -14.41 -5.30
CA GLN A 328 -10.34 -14.96 -4.24
C GLN A 328 -11.63 -14.14 -4.10
N SER A 329 -12.70 -14.77 -3.61
CA SER A 329 -13.96 -14.09 -3.35
C SER A 329 -14.50 -14.42 -1.96
N PHE A 330 -14.87 -13.37 -1.23
CA PHE A 330 -15.64 -13.47 0.00
C PHE A 330 -17.06 -12.98 -0.26
N GLY A 331 -18.04 -13.74 0.20
CA GLY A 331 -19.45 -13.37 0.09
C GLY A 331 -20.15 -13.43 1.43
N ALA A 332 -20.99 -12.43 1.73
CA ALA A 332 -21.77 -12.38 2.96
C ALA A 332 -23.08 -11.64 2.76
N ASN A 333 -24.10 -11.99 3.54
CA ASN A 333 -25.23 -11.11 3.75
C ASN A 333 -24.76 -9.88 4.52
N CYS A 334 -25.35 -8.73 4.30
CA CYS A 334 -24.94 -7.52 5.01
C CYS A 334 -26.10 -6.58 5.29
N GLU A 335 -25.96 -5.82 6.35
CA GLU A 335 -26.66 -4.55 6.47
C GLU A 335 -25.71 -3.43 6.06
N PHE A 336 -26.17 -2.51 5.21
CA PHE A 336 -25.38 -1.37 4.81
C PHE A 336 -26.14 -0.06 4.98
N GLY A 337 -25.41 0.99 5.32
CA GLY A 337 -26.00 2.31 5.54
C GLY A 337 -25.01 3.43 5.36
N VAL A 338 -25.50 4.66 5.33
CA VAL A 338 -24.67 5.87 5.19
C VAL A 338 -23.81 6.08 6.44
N GLN A 339 -22.49 6.24 6.21
CA GLN A 339 -21.52 6.49 7.24
C GLN A 339 -20.96 7.93 7.11
N GLY A 340 -20.63 8.55 8.23
CA GLY A 340 -20.04 9.88 8.31
C GLY A 340 -20.89 10.87 9.11
N ALA A 341 -20.37 12.06 9.39
CA ALA A 341 -21.10 13.19 9.96
C ALA A 341 -21.54 14.14 8.82
N SER A 342 -20.80 15.21 8.54
CA SER A 342 -21.06 16.13 7.44
C SER A 342 -20.99 15.43 6.06
N SER A 343 -20.13 14.43 5.90
CA SER A 343 -20.01 13.66 4.67
C SER A 343 -21.25 12.82 4.32
N ALA A 344 -22.17 12.60 5.25
CA ALA A 344 -23.45 11.96 4.96
C ALA A 344 -24.35 12.78 4.01
N SER A 345 -24.11 14.10 3.90
CA SER A 345 -24.83 14.98 2.98
C SER A 345 -24.31 14.96 1.55
N TYR A 346 -23.12 14.40 1.29
CA TYR A 346 -22.52 14.36 -0.05
C TYR A 346 -23.29 13.47 -1.01
N ALA A 347 -23.21 13.75 -2.31
CA ALA A 347 -23.89 12.98 -3.35
C ALA A 347 -23.41 11.53 -3.38
N LYS A 348 -22.09 11.32 -3.37
CA LYS A 348 -21.46 10.00 -3.25
C LYS A 348 -21.29 9.66 -1.78
N LYS A 349 -21.95 8.61 -1.32
CA LYS A 349 -22.02 8.25 0.10
C LYS A 349 -20.84 7.39 0.52
N ASN A 350 -20.31 7.65 1.73
CA ASN A 350 -19.58 6.62 2.46
C ASN A 350 -20.57 5.59 2.98
N LEU A 351 -20.21 4.30 2.93
CA LEU A 351 -21.07 3.22 3.37
C LEU A 351 -20.39 2.39 4.46
N SER A 352 -21.15 1.93 5.45
CA SER A 352 -20.73 0.87 6.37
C SER A 352 -21.43 -0.42 6.01
N PHE A 353 -20.75 -1.55 6.20
CA PHE A 353 -21.24 -2.90 5.96
C PHE A 353 -21.05 -3.71 7.22
N ASP A 354 -22.13 -4.16 7.85
CA ASP A 354 -22.10 -5.19 8.88
C ASP A 354 -22.35 -6.54 8.22
N LEU A 355 -21.52 -7.55 8.49
CA LEU A 355 -21.39 -8.80 7.72
C LEU A 355 -22.02 -9.97 8.47
N PHE A 356 -22.84 -10.78 7.77
CA PHE A 356 -23.57 -11.92 8.34
C PHE A 356 -23.47 -13.15 7.43
N SER A 357 -23.52 -14.34 8.04
CA SER A 357 -23.53 -15.61 7.31
C SER A 357 -24.92 -15.95 6.76
N ASP A 358 -25.97 -15.45 7.38
CA ASP A 358 -27.37 -15.81 7.09
C ASP A 358 -28.19 -14.59 6.66
N ASP A 359 -29.32 -14.85 6.03
CA ASP A 359 -30.26 -13.84 5.53
C ASP A 359 -31.14 -13.23 6.62
N THR A 360 -31.14 -13.82 7.82
CA THR A 360 -31.83 -13.25 9.00
C THR A 360 -31.00 -12.17 9.68
N LEU A 361 -29.72 -12.01 9.29
CA LEU A 361 -28.78 -11.02 9.82
C LEU A 361 -28.55 -11.17 11.34
N GLU A 362 -28.49 -12.41 11.83
CA GLU A 362 -28.30 -12.72 13.25
C GLU A 362 -26.88 -13.24 13.55
N SER A 363 -26.24 -13.92 12.57
CA SER A 363 -24.94 -14.58 12.75
C SER A 363 -23.83 -13.75 12.09
N GLU A 364 -23.12 -12.94 12.88
CA GLU A 364 -22.00 -12.13 12.40
C GLU A 364 -20.87 -13.01 11.85
N VAL A 365 -20.29 -12.59 10.72
CA VAL A 365 -19.03 -13.12 10.18
C VAL A 365 -17.97 -12.03 10.12
N LYS A 366 -16.71 -12.43 10.08
CA LYS A 366 -15.58 -11.50 10.11
C LYS A 366 -14.65 -11.73 8.93
N LEU A 367 -14.22 -10.65 8.33
CA LEU A 367 -13.23 -10.62 7.28
C LEU A 367 -11.95 -9.96 7.79
N ALA A 368 -10.80 -10.59 7.55
CA ALA A 368 -9.48 -10.03 7.72
C ALA A 368 -8.80 -9.90 6.35
N ILE A 369 -8.18 -8.76 6.09
CA ILE A 369 -7.40 -8.49 4.87
C ILE A 369 -5.99 -8.13 5.30
N GLY A 370 -4.98 -8.81 4.73
CA GLY A 370 -3.59 -8.60 5.11
C GLY A 370 -3.34 -8.83 6.60
N ASN A 371 -2.76 -7.85 7.25
CA ASN A 371 -2.42 -7.90 8.69
C ASN A 371 -3.51 -7.31 9.61
N VAL A 372 -4.70 -7.02 9.07
CA VAL A 372 -5.79 -6.45 9.86
C VAL A 372 -6.47 -7.55 10.69
N LEU A 373 -6.85 -7.23 11.93
CA LEU A 373 -7.69 -8.13 12.73
C LEU A 373 -9.02 -8.41 12.01
N PRO A 374 -9.59 -9.62 12.20
CA PRO A 374 -10.92 -9.91 11.67
C PRO A 374 -11.98 -8.94 12.18
N HIS A 375 -12.69 -8.30 11.25
CA HIS A 375 -13.74 -7.34 11.53
C HIS A 375 -15.08 -7.80 10.97
N GLU A 376 -16.14 -7.66 11.76
CA GLU A 376 -17.53 -7.83 11.37
C GLU A 376 -18.07 -6.64 10.58
N THR A 377 -17.43 -5.48 10.69
CA THR A 377 -17.87 -4.24 10.02
C THR A 377 -16.74 -3.65 9.21
N TRP A 378 -17.00 -3.36 7.94
CA TRP A 378 -16.11 -2.65 7.03
C TRP A 378 -16.75 -1.36 6.53
N VAL A 379 -15.95 -0.46 5.98
CA VAL A 379 -16.40 0.85 5.47
C VAL A 379 -15.91 1.04 4.04
N TYR A 380 -16.79 1.50 3.17
CA TYR A 380 -16.41 2.14 1.93
C TYR A 380 -16.27 3.65 2.16
N LYS A 381 -15.05 4.16 2.05
CA LYS A 381 -14.75 5.60 2.09
C LYS A 381 -14.76 6.13 0.66
N ALA A 382 -15.74 6.96 0.34
CA ALA A 382 -15.99 7.46 -1.02
C ALA A 382 -14.97 8.50 -1.51
N ASN A 383 -14.20 9.09 -0.61
CA ASN A 383 -13.20 10.14 -0.87
C ASN A 383 -13.77 11.33 -1.66
N TRP A 384 -15.02 11.74 -1.37
CA TRP A 384 -15.74 12.78 -2.12
C TRP A 384 -14.98 14.10 -2.23
N ILE A 385 -14.25 14.52 -1.20
CA ILE A 385 -13.51 15.77 -1.20
C ILE A 385 -12.14 15.68 -1.88
N ASP A 386 -11.70 14.48 -2.27
CA ASP A 386 -10.37 14.24 -2.83
C ASP A 386 -10.44 13.40 -4.12
N THR A 387 -10.37 14.06 -5.28
CA THR A 387 -10.35 13.40 -6.59
C THR A 387 -9.11 12.54 -6.84
N THR A 388 -8.06 12.68 -6.03
CA THR A 388 -6.89 11.81 -6.14
C THR A 388 -7.10 10.45 -5.47
N HIS A 389 -8.10 10.31 -4.59
CA HIS A 389 -8.42 9.12 -3.80
C HIS A 389 -7.28 8.58 -2.94
N VAL A 390 -6.28 9.41 -2.59
CA VAL A 390 -5.10 8.93 -1.84
C VAL A 390 -4.93 9.56 -0.46
N ARG A 391 -5.41 10.80 -0.23
CA ARG A 391 -5.05 11.59 0.96
C ARG A 391 -5.27 10.85 2.28
N ASN A 392 -6.44 10.25 2.44
CA ASN A 392 -6.81 9.57 3.69
C ASN A 392 -5.95 8.33 3.94
N THR A 393 -5.95 7.37 3.02
CA THR A 393 -5.22 6.09 3.17
C THR A 393 -3.71 6.27 3.13
N MET A 394 -3.19 7.14 2.27
CA MET A 394 -1.77 7.49 2.25
C MET A 394 -1.32 8.10 3.58
N SER A 395 -2.14 8.94 4.20
CA SER A 395 -1.81 9.53 5.50
C SER A 395 -1.80 8.48 6.63
N TYR A 396 -2.67 7.46 6.60
CA TYR A 396 -2.57 6.33 7.54
C TYR A 396 -1.31 5.52 7.31
N ASN A 397 -0.95 5.23 6.07
CA ASN A 397 0.29 4.51 5.73
C ASN A 397 1.53 5.29 6.18
N LEU A 398 1.51 6.61 6.05
CA LEU A 398 2.58 7.48 6.56
C LEU A 398 2.63 7.48 8.10
N TRP A 399 1.47 7.51 8.77
CA TRP A 399 1.40 7.37 10.23
C TRP A 399 1.98 6.05 10.71
N GLU A 400 1.66 4.95 10.02
CA GLU A 400 2.24 3.65 10.31
C GLU A 400 3.77 3.66 10.20
N GLN A 401 4.34 4.26 9.15
CA GLN A 401 5.78 4.41 9.02
C GLN A 401 6.39 5.23 10.17
N VAL A 402 5.73 6.30 10.60
CA VAL A 402 6.15 7.07 11.77
C VAL A 402 6.19 6.18 13.02
N VAL A 403 5.17 5.36 13.26
CA VAL A 403 5.13 4.43 14.39
C VAL A 403 6.20 3.34 14.26
N GLN A 404 6.38 2.76 13.10
CA GLN A 404 7.39 1.73 12.84
C GLN A 404 8.83 2.23 13.01
N SER A 405 9.09 3.50 12.75
CA SER A 405 10.42 4.11 12.82
C SER A 405 10.95 4.35 14.24
N ARG A 406 10.21 3.98 15.27
CA ARG A 406 10.58 4.21 16.68
C ARG A 406 11.69 3.27 17.20
N ASN A 407 12.62 2.87 16.36
CA ASN A 407 13.64 1.87 16.68
C ASN A 407 14.66 2.33 17.74
N THR A 408 14.94 3.64 17.78
CA THR A 408 15.86 4.25 18.76
C THR A 408 15.19 4.58 20.08
N TRP A 409 13.88 4.47 20.13
CA TRP A 409 13.07 4.75 21.30
C TRP A 409 12.56 3.40 21.87
N PRO A 410 12.51 3.23 23.19
CA PRO A 410 11.94 2.04 23.77
C PRO A 410 10.53 1.81 23.19
N LYS A 411 10.26 0.62 22.70
CA LYS A 411 8.90 0.25 22.28
C LYS A 411 7.98 0.44 23.45
N ARG A 412 6.89 1.17 23.23
CA ARG A 412 5.96 1.48 24.28
C ARG A 412 5.07 0.30 24.58
N GLU A 413 4.54 0.28 25.80
CA GLU A 413 3.57 -0.75 26.20
C GLU A 413 2.36 -0.83 25.26
N VAL A 414 1.89 0.32 24.73
CA VAL A 414 0.78 0.39 23.77
C VAL A 414 1.08 -0.41 22.48
N GLU A 415 2.30 -0.38 22.00
CA GLU A 415 2.70 -1.14 20.80
C GLU A 415 2.88 -2.63 21.11
N SER A 416 3.35 -2.96 22.31
CA SER A 416 3.46 -4.36 22.75
C SER A 416 2.09 -5.01 22.99
N VAL A 417 1.04 -4.21 23.19
CA VAL A 417 -0.32 -4.72 23.42
C VAL A 417 -0.90 -5.33 22.14
N PHE A 418 -0.55 -4.81 20.96
CA PHE A 418 -1.15 -5.26 19.71
C PHE A 418 -0.15 -5.80 18.69
N VAL A 419 1.11 -5.39 18.68
CA VAL A 419 2.09 -5.88 17.72
C VAL A 419 2.52 -7.30 18.05
N GLY A 420 2.35 -8.23 17.11
CA GLY A 420 2.75 -9.63 17.25
C GLY A 420 1.92 -10.46 18.24
N LYS A 421 0.76 -9.96 18.66
CA LYS A 421 -0.20 -10.70 19.49
C LYS A 421 -1.24 -11.41 18.62
N PHE A 422 -1.88 -12.40 19.20
CA PHE A 422 -3.05 -13.02 18.60
C PHE A 422 -4.31 -12.27 19.03
N GLY A 423 -5.23 -12.06 18.08
CA GLY A 423 -6.55 -11.50 18.35
C GLY A 423 -7.43 -12.45 19.14
N VAL A 424 -8.62 -11.98 19.47
CA VAL A 424 -9.62 -12.76 20.22
C VAL A 424 -10.04 -14.05 19.52
N ASP A 425 -9.88 -14.12 18.22
CA ASP A 425 -10.25 -15.26 17.38
C ASP A 425 -9.05 -16.20 17.10
N GLY A 426 -7.92 -16.02 17.80
CA GLY A 426 -6.72 -16.83 17.64
C GLY A 426 -5.87 -16.50 16.41
N THR A 427 -6.26 -15.51 15.59
CA THR A 427 -5.49 -15.01 14.47
C THR A 427 -4.39 -14.06 14.92
N LEU A 428 -3.36 -13.88 14.10
CA LEU A 428 -2.31 -12.90 14.38
C LEU A 428 -2.94 -11.50 14.58
N ASN A 429 -2.50 -10.80 15.61
CA ASN A 429 -3.04 -9.48 15.92
C ASN A 429 -2.63 -8.44 14.89
N GLY A 430 -3.61 -7.97 14.10
CA GLY A 430 -3.50 -6.84 13.18
C GLY A 430 -4.11 -5.55 13.73
N ALA A 431 -4.08 -5.35 15.04
CA ALA A 431 -4.50 -4.10 15.66
C ALA A 431 -3.42 -3.03 15.46
N ASN A 432 -3.50 -2.30 14.36
CA ASN A 432 -2.44 -1.41 13.90
C ASN A 432 -2.39 -0.06 14.64
N GLY A 433 -3.36 0.22 15.51
CA GLY A 433 -3.49 1.51 16.21
C GLY A 433 -4.05 2.64 15.31
N HIS A 434 -4.54 2.30 14.13
CA HIS A 434 -5.21 3.19 13.18
C HIS A 434 -6.09 2.36 12.23
N PRO A 435 -7.03 2.98 11.49
CA PRO A 435 -7.72 2.32 10.40
C PRO A 435 -6.76 1.95 9.27
N VAL A 436 -7.04 0.82 8.61
CA VAL A 436 -6.32 0.36 7.42
C VAL A 436 -7.29 0.35 6.25
N GLY A 437 -6.87 0.85 5.10
CA GLY A 437 -7.68 0.95 3.91
C GLY A 437 -6.96 0.45 2.66
N TYR A 438 -7.74 -0.05 1.72
CA TYR A 438 -7.28 -0.58 0.45
C TYR A 438 -8.08 0.03 -0.70
N PRO A 439 -7.43 0.44 -1.80
CA PRO A 439 -8.12 0.91 -3.00
C PRO A 439 -9.19 -0.08 -3.47
N CYS A 440 -10.40 0.42 -3.72
CA CYS A 440 -11.50 -0.43 -4.16
C CYS A 440 -12.35 0.23 -5.24
N VAL A 441 -13.10 -0.61 -5.95
CA VAL A 441 -14.18 -0.21 -6.84
C VAL A 441 -15.47 -0.87 -6.39
N VAL A 442 -16.55 -0.10 -6.31
CA VAL A 442 -17.87 -0.57 -5.89
C VAL A 442 -18.83 -0.57 -7.07
N PHE A 443 -19.54 -1.68 -7.22
CA PHE A 443 -20.70 -1.83 -8.10
C PHE A 443 -21.94 -2.06 -7.23
N PHE A 444 -23.02 -1.37 -7.56
CA PHE A 444 -24.31 -1.54 -6.90
C PHE A 444 -25.31 -2.08 -7.92
N ASN A 445 -25.88 -3.25 -7.63
CA ASN A 445 -26.79 -3.97 -8.53
C ASN A 445 -26.24 -4.11 -9.96
N GLY A 446 -24.92 -4.35 -10.08
CA GLY A 446 -24.20 -4.49 -11.36
C GLY A 446 -23.78 -3.19 -12.02
N GLU A 447 -24.21 -2.03 -11.52
CA GLU A 447 -23.83 -0.73 -12.05
C GLU A 447 -22.66 -0.10 -11.27
N PHE A 448 -21.73 0.53 -11.98
CA PHE A 448 -20.63 1.25 -11.37
C PHE A 448 -21.15 2.32 -10.40
N TYR A 449 -20.77 2.20 -9.12
CA TYR A 449 -21.07 3.19 -8.10
C TYR A 449 -19.93 4.18 -7.90
N GLY A 450 -18.67 3.69 -7.81
CA GLY A 450 -17.52 4.57 -7.67
C GLY A 450 -16.26 3.86 -7.16
N ILE A 451 -15.13 4.55 -7.26
CA ILE A 451 -13.86 4.15 -6.65
C ILE A 451 -13.71 4.77 -5.26
N GLY A 452 -12.86 4.20 -4.41
CA GLY A 452 -12.63 4.68 -3.05
C GLY A 452 -11.76 3.71 -2.27
N ASP A 453 -11.88 3.71 -0.95
CA ASP A 453 -11.15 2.79 -0.09
C ASP A 453 -12.09 1.85 0.66
N PHE A 454 -11.80 0.56 0.63
CA PHE A 454 -12.41 -0.43 1.51
C PHE A 454 -11.56 -0.54 2.76
N MET A 455 -12.10 -0.13 3.91
CA MET A 455 -11.26 0.10 5.08
C MET A 455 -11.93 -0.32 6.39
N THR A 456 -11.12 -0.52 7.39
CA THR A 456 -11.60 -0.66 8.77
C THR A 456 -12.09 0.70 9.28
N GLY A 457 -13.18 0.69 10.04
CA GLY A 457 -13.66 1.91 10.68
C GLY A 457 -12.90 2.24 11.98
N LYS A 458 -13.46 3.14 12.77
CA LYS A 458 -12.94 3.55 14.09
C LYS A 458 -13.30 2.53 15.18
N LYS A 459 -12.91 1.28 14.99
CA LYS A 459 -13.23 0.19 15.90
C LYS A 459 -12.24 0.08 17.07
N ARG A 460 -12.75 -0.30 18.25
CA ARG A 460 -11.91 -0.57 19.44
C ARG A 460 -10.85 -1.66 19.18
N SER A 461 -11.14 -2.58 18.28
CA SER A 461 -10.23 -3.65 17.88
C SER A 461 -8.96 -3.13 17.21
N ASN A 462 -9.01 -2.00 16.50
CA ASN A 462 -7.81 -1.37 15.95
C ASN A 462 -6.76 -1.04 17.04
N TYR A 463 -7.22 -0.87 18.28
CA TYR A 463 -6.40 -0.54 19.44
C TYR A 463 -6.30 -1.67 20.45
N ASN A 464 -6.77 -2.87 20.11
CA ASN A 464 -6.82 -4.06 20.97
C ASN A 464 -7.48 -3.79 22.34
N LEU A 465 -8.56 -3.02 22.37
CA LEU A 465 -9.30 -2.69 23.57
C LEU A 465 -10.44 -3.68 23.81
N ALA A 466 -10.60 -4.11 25.06
CA ALA A 466 -11.70 -4.97 25.44
C ALA A 466 -13.04 -4.23 25.48
N LYS A 467 -14.12 -4.94 25.09
CA LYS A 467 -15.47 -4.38 24.96
C LYS A 467 -16.03 -3.79 26.26
N ASN A 468 -15.71 -4.39 27.41
CA ASN A 468 -16.39 -4.12 28.67
C ASN A 468 -15.44 -3.85 29.86
N LYS A 469 -14.17 -3.50 29.62
CA LYS A 469 -13.27 -3.07 30.70
C LYS A 469 -13.41 -1.57 30.96
N PRO A 470 -13.82 -1.13 32.16
CA PRO A 470 -14.16 0.26 32.41
C PRO A 470 -13.06 1.29 32.17
N LEU A 471 -11.78 0.87 32.35
CA LEU A 471 -10.61 1.73 32.19
C LEU A 471 -9.87 1.54 30.86
N GLN A 472 -10.33 0.62 30.01
CA GLN A 472 -9.89 0.54 28.61
C GLN A 472 -10.82 1.43 27.78
N ILE A 473 -10.37 2.64 27.52
CA ILE A 473 -11.23 3.72 27.01
C ILE A 473 -10.79 4.08 25.59
N GLN A 474 -11.75 4.20 24.69
CA GLN A 474 -11.60 4.86 23.39
C GLN A 474 -12.71 5.87 23.24
N LEU A 475 -12.32 7.13 23.13
CA LEU A 475 -13.18 8.25 22.80
C LEU A 475 -12.95 8.64 21.33
N ASP A 476 -14.00 8.58 20.54
CA ASP A 476 -14.01 9.14 19.20
C ASP A 476 -14.42 10.60 19.28
N ILE A 477 -13.49 11.49 19.00
CA ILE A 477 -13.70 12.93 19.02
C ILE A 477 -14.18 13.39 17.65
N GLY A 478 -15.50 13.39 17.45
CA GLY A 478 -16.15 13.74 16.18
C GLY A 478 -16.42 15.23 15.99
N GLY A 479 -16.62 15.97 17.07
CA GLY A 479 -16.82 17.42 17.08
C GLY A 479 -15.59 18.19 17.56
N TRP A 480 -15.56 19.50 17.34
CA TRP A 480 -14.52 20.37 17.88
C TRP A 480 -14.62 20.45 19.41
N LEU A 481 -13.66 19.85 20.09
CA LEU A 481 -13.66 19.72 21.54
C LEU A 481 -12.40 20.32 22.15
N THR A 482 -12.55 21.12 23.17
CA THR A 482 -11.42 21.73 23.88
C THR A 482 -10.75 20.70 24.79
N LEU A 483 -9.44 20.59 24.71
CA LEU A 483 -8.65 19.79 25.64
C LEU A 483 -8.85 20.31 27.08
N GLY A 484 -9.29 19.43 27.97
CA GLY A 484 -9.63 19.77 29.35
C GLY A 484 -11.10 20.14 29.58
N ASP A 485 -12.01 19.87 28.61
CA ASP A 485 -13.45 20.09 28.73
C ASP A 485 -14.28 18.90 28.20
N PHE A 486 -13.75 17.69 28.33
CA PHE A 486 -14.41 16.50 27.82
C PHE A 486 -15.63 16.10 28.66
N SER A 487 -15.54 16.22 29.97
CA SER A 487 -16.60 15.84 30.89
C SER A 487 -17.91 16.58 30.63
N SER A 488 -17.85 17.82 30.14
CA SER A 488 -19.04 18.62 29.84
C SER A 488 -19.76 18.18 28.56
N HIS A 489 -19.07 17.44 27.65
CA HIS A 489 -19.57 17.02 26.35
C HIS A 489 -19.71 15.51 26.22
N ILE A 490 -19.37 14.74 27.25
CA ILE A 490 -19.21 13.28 27.16
C ILE A 490 -20.52 12.53 26.87
N THR A 491 -21.66 13.16 27.07
CA THR A 491 -22.98 12.61 26.74
C THR A 491 -23.53 13.08 25.40
N ASP A 492 -22.84 14.02 24.72
CA ASP A 492 -23.22 14.53 23.40
C ASP A 492 -22.44 13.82 22.31
N VAL A 493 -23.12 12.90 21.62
CA VAL A 493 -22.55 12.10 20.53
C VAL A 493 -22.06 12.93 19.34
N ASN A 494 -22.45 14.19 19.21
CA ASN A 494 -21.93 15.10 18.20
C ASN A 494 -20.49 15.54 18.51
N TYR A 495 -20.05 15.46 19.75
CA TYR A 495 -18.70 15.79 20.18
C TYR A 495 -17.87 14.55 20.48
N VAL A 496 -18.43 13.61 21.29
CA VAL A 496 -17.71 12.44 21.78
C VAL A 496 -18.58 11.20 21.68
N GLU A 497 -18.03 10.14 21.05
CA GLU A 497 -18.66 8.83 21.05
C GLU A 497 -17.76 7.81 21.76
N PHE A 498 -18.32 7.06 22.72
CA PHE A 498 -17.62 5.92 23.32
C PHE A 498 -17.54 4.74 22.35
N LYS A 499 -16.33 4.38 21.93
CA LYS A 499 -16.08 3.13 21.21
C LYS A 499 -15.69 1.99 22.17
N ALA A 500 -15.07 2.32 23.30
CA ALA A 500 -14.83 1.44 24.42
C ALA A 500 -14.81 2.26 25.73
N PRO A 501 -15.28 1.71 26.87
CA PRO A 501 -16.08 0.51 26.98
C PRO A 501 -17.49 0.71 26.39
N LYS A 502 -18.16 -0.37 25.96
CA LYS A 502 -19.54 -0.29 25.43
C LYS A 502 -20.54 0.22 26.48
N SER A 503 -20.25 -0.08 27.76
CA SER A 503 -21.04 0.38 28.91
C SER A 503 -20.11 1.11 29.86
N PRO A 504 -19.97 2.44 29.75
CA PRO A 504 -19.19 3.25 30.70
C PRO A 504 -19.72 3.14 32.12
N THR A 505 -18.82 3.17 33.09
CA THR A 505 -19.13 3.15 34.55
C THR A 505 -18.65 4.44 35.20
N SER A 506 -18.94 4.62 36.52
CA SER A 506 -18.39 5.75 37.27
C SER A 506 -16.87 5.84 37.15
N ALA A 507 -16.16 4.72 37.22
CA ALA A 507 -14.70 4.69 37.05
C ALA A 507 -14.23 5.20 35.66
N THR A 508 -15.03 4.98 34.61
CA THR A 508 -14.76 5.51 33.27
C THR A 508 -14.89 7.04 33.26
N TYR A 509 -15.96 7.55 33.85
CA TYR A 509 -16.20 9.01 33.94
C TYR A 509 -15.19 9.71 34.86
N ASP A 510 -14.80 9.08 35.97
CA ASP A 510 -13.77 9.59 36.88
C ASP A 510 -12.41 9.69 36.16
N ALA A 511 -12.06 8.72 35.31
CA ALA A 511 -10.85 8.76 34.49
C ALA A 511 -10.85 9.94 33.50
N ILE A 512 -12.01 10.24 32.89
CA ILE A 512 -12.15 11.37 31.96
C ILE A 512 -12.09 12.70 32.72
N ALA A 513 -12.71 12.78 33.90
CA ALA A 513 -12.60 13.97 34.74
C ALA A 513 -11.16 14.22 35.23
N ALA A 514 -10.42 13.16 35.54
CA ALA A 514 -9.00 13.26 35.86
C ALA A 514 -8.15 13.74 34.65
N TRP A 515 -8.49 13.30 33.43
CA TRP A 515 -7.90 13.80 32.19
C TRP A 515 -8.15 15.31 32.02
N ASP A 516 -9.39 15.78 32.21
CA ASP A 516 -9.71 17.21 32.11
C ASP A 516 -8.95 18.02 33.17
N ALA A 517 -8.89 17.52 34.39
CA ALA A 517 -8.12 18.15 35.46
C ALA A 517 -6.64 18.28 35.12
N PHE A 518 -6.04 17.20 34.56
CA PHE A 518 -4.64 17.20 34.08
C PHE A 518 -4.41 18.25 32.97
N CYS A 519 -5.27 18.32 31.97
CA CYS A 519 -5.15 19.28 30.88
C CYS A 519 -5.15 20.73 31.36
N ASN A 520 -5.89 21.01 32.41
CA ASN A 520 -6.08 22.35 33.00
C ASN A 520 -5.03 22.74 34.07
N LEU A 521 -4.05 21.86 34.37
CA LEU A 521 -2.97 22.17 35.29
C LEU A 521 -2.11 23.35 34.80
N GLY A 522 -1.63 24.17 35.76
CA GLY A 522 -0.59 25.16 35.46
C GLY A 522 0.73 24.51 35.02
N GLN A 523 1.60 25.28 34.37
CA GLN A 523 2.82 24.74 33.71
C GLN A 523 3.66 23.85 34.64
N ALA A 524 3.91 24.21 35.88
CA ALA A 524 4.77 23.45 36.80
C ALA A 524 4.14 22.09 37.15
N ASP A 525 2.87 22.08 37.54
CA ASP A 525 2.14 20.86 37.91
C ASP A 525 1.89 19.99 36.69
N PHE A 526 1.59 20.59 35.52
CA PHE A 526 1.48 19.89 34.25
C PHE A 526 2.76 19.17 33.91
N THR A 527 3.93 19.83 34.02
CA THR A 527 5.23 19.24 33.74
C THR A 527 5.52 18.02 34.62
N ALA A 528 5.17 18.12 35.92
CA ALA A 528 5.34 17.04 36.88
C ALA A 528 4.41 15.82 36.57
N ALA A 529 3.18 16.10 36.21
CA ALA A 529 2.17 15.09 35.93
C ALA A 529 2.29 14.45 34.51
N LEU A 530 2.93 15.14 33.58
CA LEU A 530 2.99 14.79 32.16
C LEU A 530 3.40 13.32 31.88
N PRO A 531 4.48 12.75 32.47
CA PRO A 531 4.90 11.37 32.20
C PRO A 531 3.87 10.32 32.67
N THR A 532 3.01 10.66 33.63
CA THR A 532 1.94 9.80 34.12
C THR A 532 0.77 9.76 33.17
N HIS A 533 0.37 10.91 32.63
CA HIS A 533 -0.86 11.05 31.87
C HIS A 533 -0.71 10.96 30.36
N LEU A 534 0.49 11.16 29.82
CA LEU A 534 0.77 11.07 28.39
C LEU A 534 1.96 10.20 28.08
N ASP A 535 1.86 9.46 26.97
CA ASP A 535 3.03 8.82 26.37
C ASP A 535 3.83 9.87 25.59
N LYS A 536 5.11 10.03 25.97
CA LYS A 536 6.00 11.03 25.37
C LYS A 536 6.15 10.88 23.86
N VAL A 537 6.37 9.65 23.41
CA VAL A 537 6.64 9.37 21.99
C VAL A 537 5.38 9.58 21.16
N ASN A 538 4.25 9.07 21.64
CA ASN A 538 2.97 9.23 20.96
C ASN A 538 2.59 10.70 20.78
N ILE A 539 2.67 11.52 21.84
CA ILE A 539 2.26 12.92 21.75
C ILE A 539 3.19 13.75 20.84
N ILE A 540 4.50 13.44 20.83
CA ILE A 540 5.46 14.07 19.92
C ILE A 540 5.17 13.67 18.46
N ASP A 541 4.98 12.39 18.19
CA ASP A 541 4.70 11.92 16.84
C ASP A 541 3.35 12.44 16.34
N TYR A 542 2.31 12.45 17.18
CA TYR A 542 1.02 13.02 16.82
C TYR A 542 1.14 14.51 16.48
N PHE A 543 1.88 15.27 17.28
CA PHE A 543 2.14 16.69 17.03
C PHE A 543 2.90 16.91 15.71
N LEU A 544 3.97 16.17 15.47
CA LEU A 544 4.77 16.28 14.24
C LEU A 544 4.00 15.83 13.00
N PHE A 545 3.30 14.72 13.09
CA PHE A 545 2.49 14.17 11.99
C PHE A 545 1.38 15.14 11.59
N THR A 546 0.59 15.63 12.56
CA THR A 546 -0.48 16.59 12.28
C THR A 546 0.04 17.92 11.76
N THR A 547 1.22 18.33 12.22
CA THR A 547 1.92 19.53 11.73
C THR A 547 2.45 19.34 10.32
N PHE A 548 3.01 18.19 10.00
CA PHE A 548 3.52 17.85 8.66
C PHE A 548 2.43 17.92 7.61
N GLY A 549 1.34 17.18 7.79
CA GLY A 549 0.22 17.14 6.86
C GLY A 549 -0.66 18.40 6.89
N ASN A 550 -0.50 19.24 7.92
CA ASN A 550 -1.41 20.34 8.25
C ASN A 550 -2.87 19.88 8.21
N PHE A 551 -3.16 18.80 8.96
CA PHE A 551 -4.51 18.21 9.04
C PHE A 551 -5.46 19.20 9.71
N THR A 552 -6.13 19.98 8.89
CA THR A 552 -6.90 21.17 9.35
C THR A 552 -8.12 20.80 10.13
N ASP A 553 -8.62 19.58 9.95
CA ASP A 553 -9.80 19.06 10.66
C ASP A 553 -9.43 18.20 11.90
N CYS A 554 -8.13 18.06 12.24
CA CYS A 554 -7.69 17.31 13.41
C CYS A 554 -7.46 18.17 14.65
N GLY A 555 -7.20 19.47 14.49
CA GLY A 555 -7.01 20.36 15.64
C GLY A 555 -6.62 21.78 15.28
N SER A 556 -6.90 22.71 16.19
CA SER A 556 -6.49 24.11 16.10
C SER A 556 -6.52 24.76 17.49
N GLY A 557 -5.48 25.51 17.82
CA GLY A 557 -5.36 26.11 19.14
C GLY A 557 -5.33 25.03 20.22
N ASN A 558 -6.30 25.05 21.13
CA ASN A 558 -6.48 24.07 22.18
C ASN A 558 -7.62 23.07 21.91
N THR A 559 -8.17 23.07 20.70
CA THR A 559 -9.23 22.15 20.31
C THR A 559 -8.69 21.01 19.45
N ILE A 560 -9.33 19.85 19.57
CA ILE A 560 -9.10 18.67 18.72
C ILE A 560 -10.42 18.21 18.10
N LYS A 561 -10.31 17.48 16.99
CA LYS A 561 -11.39 16.80 16.27
C LYS A 561 -10.77 15.63 15.49
N ASN A 562 -11.57 14.71 14.99
CA ASN A 562 -11.08 13.59 14.19
C ASN A 562 -9.86 12.89 14.84
N THR A 563 -9.95 12.67 16.14
CA THR A 563 -8.90 12.04 16.95
C THR A 563 -9.52 10.94 17.78
N GLN A 564 -8.87 9.77 17.79
CA GLN A 564 -9.21 8.72 18.74
C GLN A 564 -8.33 8.92 19.98
N LEU A 565 -8.93 9.29 21.10
CA LEU A 565 -8.22 9.38 22.37
C LEU A 565 -8.35 8.04 23.11
N VAL A 566 -7.22 7.36 23.31
CA VAL A 566 -7.17 5.98 23.81
C VAL A 566 -6.46 5.92 25.15
N SER A 567 -7.01 5.14 26.10
CA SER A 567 -6.33 4.77 27.34
C SER A 567 -6.51 3.28 27.65
N TYR A 568 -5.46 2.61 28.13
CA TYR A 568 -5.50 1.19 28.53
C TYR A 568 -5.73 0.97 30.02
N ASP A 569 -5.54 2.01 30.82
CA ASP A 569 -5.59 1.99 32.29
C ASP A 569 -6.44 3.10 32.92
N GLY A 570 -7.01 3.98 32.08
CA GLY A 570 -7.76 5.16 32.52
C GLY A 570 -6.88 6.32 33.04
N VAL A 571 -5.55 6.19 32.98
CA VAL A 571 -4.58 7.17 33.48
C VAL A 571 -3.72 7.74 32.38
N LYS A 572 -3.06 6.87 31.60
CA LYS A 572 -2.18 7.25 30.50
C LYS A 572 -2.94 7.27 29.17
N TRP A 573 -2.86 8.38 28.47
CA TRP A 573 -3.60 8.63 27.25
C TRP A 573 -2.72 8.74 26.03
N TYR A 574 -3.29 8.32 24.87
CA TYR A 574 -2.65 8.25 23.57
C TYR A 574 -3.54 8.93 22.53
N PHE A 575 -2.93 9.75 21.69
CA PHE A 575 -3.58 10.42 20.57
C PHE A 575 -3.37 9.58 19.31
N MET A 576 -4.46 9.18 18.68
CA MET A 576 -4.45 8.41 17.44
C MET A 576 -5.19 9.20 16.35
N PRO A 577 -4.56 9.44 15.20
CA PRO A 577 -5.18 10.24 14.15
C PRO A 577 -6.35 9.48 13.49
N TYR A 578 -7.35 10.23 13.04
CA TYR A 578 -8.50 9.71 12.32
C TYR A 578 -9.00 10.73 11.29
N ASP A 579 -9.63 10.26 10.19
CA ASP A 579 -10.24 11.05 9.10
C ASP A 579 -9.27 12.10 8.51
N LEU A 580 -8.28 11.60 7.76
CA LEU A 580 -7.06 12.31 7.37
C LEU A 580 -7.13 12.90 5.95
N ASP A 581 -8.31 13.13 5.39
CA ASP A 581 -8.49 13.61 4.03
C ASP A 581 -8.30 15.13 3.87
N THR A 582 -8.44 15.91 4.94
CA THR A 582 -8.27 17.38 4.95
C THR A 582 -6.83 17.79 5.21
N CYS A 583 -5.95 17.49 4.28
CA CYS A 583 -4.51 17.68 4.42
C CYS A 583 -3.88 18.26 3.16
N TYR A 584 -2.60 18.60 3.26
CA TYR A 584 -1.78 19.12 2.16
C TYR A 584 -2.42 20.30 1.44
N GLY A 585 -3.01 21.19 2.23
CA GLY A 585 -3.62 22.44 1.76
C GLY A 585 -5.09 22.36 1.40
N LEU A 586 -5.67 21.14 1.27
CA LEU A 586 -7.07 20.97 0.90
C LEU A 586 -8.01 21.45 2.03
N GLN A 587 -9.01 22.22 1.65
CA GLN A 587 -10.08 22.64 2.56
C GLN A 587 -11.03 21.48 2.86
N TRP A 588 -11.70 21.51 4.01
CA TRP A 588 -12.58 20.47 4.52
C TRP A 588 -13.74 20.08 3.57
N ASP A 589 -14.17 21.00 2.72
CA ASP A 589 -15.24 20.79 1.72
C ASP A 589 -14.71 20.36 0.35
N GLY A 590 -13.39 20.29 0.18
CA GLY A 590 -12.74 19.95 -1.07
C GLY A 590 -12.73 21.06 -2.13
N ALA A 591 -13.32 22.21 -1.86
CA ALA A 591 -13.57 23.23 -2.87
C ALA A 591 -12.37 24.14 -3.18
N SER A 592 -11.30 24.08 -2.39
CA SER A 592 -10.14 24.96 -2.57
C SER A 592 -8.88 24.47 -1.85
N ILE A 593 -7.73 25.00 -2.28
CA ILE A 593 -6.43 24.86 -1.60
C ILE A 593 -6.18 26.16 -0.81
N ASN A 594 -6.76 26.25 0.39
CA ASN A 594 -6.74 27.47 1.20
C ASN A 594 -5.65 27.52 2.27
N TYR A 595 -4.96 26.41 2.50
CA TYR A 595 -3.93 26.34 3.54
C TYR A 595 -2.55 26.24 2.89
N PRO A 596 -1.80 27.37 2.81
CA PRO A 596 -0.48 27.35 2.20
C PRO A 596 0.51 26.50 2.99
N PRO A 597 1.59 26.01 2.36
CA PRO A 597 2.64 25.22 3.02
C PRO A 597 3.28 25.94 4.21
N THR A 598 3.31 27.26 4.18
CA THR A 598 3.85 28.12 5.24
C THR A 598 2.82 28.43 6.35
N ASN A 599 1.65 27.77 6.32
CA ASN A 599 0.65 27.95 7.36
C ASN A 599 1.27 27.65 8.73
N PRO A 600 1.08 28.51 9.74
CA PRO A 600 1.59 28.31 11.10
C PRO A 600 1.14 26.97 11.69
N ILE A 601 1.93 26.46 12.63
CA ILE A 601 1.57 25.26 13.39
C ILE A 601 0.22 25.52 14.10
N ARG A 602 -0.77 24.68 13.78
CA ARG A 602 -2.14 24.88 14.25
C ARG A 602 -2.35 24.45 15.70
N LEU A 603 -1.62 23.43 16.15
CA LEU A 603 -1.62 22.96 17.53
C LEU A 603 -0.76 23.91 18.38
N ASN A 604 -1.32 25.05 18.77
CA ASN A 604 -0.61 26.16 19.43
C ASN A 604 -1.37 26.75 20.64
N GLY A 605 -2.41 26.06 21.11
CA GLY A 605 -3.12 26.43 22.34
C GLY A 605 -2.31 26.12 23.60
N ASP A 606 -2.88 26.43 24.78
CA ASP A 606 -2.20 26.30 26.06
C ASP A 606 -1.64 24.90 26.33
N PHE A 607 -2.43 23.85 26.10
CA PHE A 607 -1.99 22.46 26.24
C PHE A 607 -0.75 22.16 25.37
N TRP A 608 -0.79 22.52 24.09
CA TRP A 608 0.30 22.26 23.16
C TRP A 608 1.54 23.11 23.43
N ASN A 609 1.36 24.33 23.92
CA ASN A 609 2.46 25.19 24.34
C ASN A 609 3.16 24.62 25.58
N LYS A 610 2.42 24.05 26.53
CA LYS A 610 2.99 23.31 27.66
C LYS A 610 3.79 22.10 27.21
N ILE A 611 3.27 21.29 26.26
CA ILE A 611 3.99 20.16 25.65
C ILE A 611 5.29 20.64 24.99
N ARG A 612 5.22 21.67 24.16
CA ARG A 612 6.41 22.23 23.47
C ARG A 612 7.43 22.82 24.42
N SER A 613 6.98 23.40 25.51
CA SER A 613 7.88 23.91 26.57
C SER A 613 8.68 22.79 27.24
N VAL A 614 8.07 21.62 27.43
CA VAL A 614 8.73 20.46 28.08
C VAL A 614 9.54 19.64 27.07
N TYR A 615 8.98 19.36 25.90
CA TYR A 615 9.55 18.42 24.92
C TYR A 615 10.10 19.09 23.65
N GLY A 616 10.37 20.41 23.67
CA GLY A 616 10.81 21.11 22.46
C GLY A 616 12.09 20.55 21.83
N ALA A 617 13.08 20.19 22.65
CA ALA A 617 14.30 19.55 22.17
C ALA A 617 14.03 18.16 21.59
N ASP A 618 13.17 17.37 22.22
CA ASP A 618 12.79 16.04 21.73
C ASP A 618 11.96 16.12 20.43
N ILE A 619 11.08 17.13 20.30
CA ILE A 619 10.34 17.40 19.07
C ILE A 619 11.30 17.70 17.92
N ASN A 620 12.30 18.57 18.12
CA ASN A 620 13.29 18.87 17.10
C ASN A 620 14.14 17.65 16.74
N ALA A 621 14.58 16.87 17.73
CA ALA A 621 15.32 15.63 17.50
C ALA A 621 14.49 14.61 16.71
N ARG A 622 13.22 14.42 17.07
CA ARG A 622 12.33 13.50 16.37
C ARG A 622 11.99 13.96 14.95
N TRP A 623 11.84 15.27 14.74
CA TRP A 623 11.74 15.82 13.39
C TRP A 623 12.96 15.44 12.54
N ALA A 624 14.17 15.65 13.07
CA ALA A 624 15.41 15.28 12.40
C ALA A 624 15.47 13.78 12.07
N ASP A 625 15.08 12.89 13.00
CA ASP A 625 15.00 11.45 12.76
C ASP A 625 14.07 11.10 11.58
N LEU A 626 12.87 11.69 11.56
CA LEU A 626 11.88 11.44 10.49
C LEU A 626 12.34 12.00 9.15
N ARG A 627 13.11 13.08 9.13
CA ARG A 627 13.75 13.65 7.94
C ARG A 627 14.90 12.77 7.46
N ASN A 628 15.80 12.38 8.35
CA ASN A 628 16.99 11.58 8.04
C ASN A 628 16.64 10.15 7.59
N SER A 629 15.58 9.58 8.15
CA SER A 629 15.06 8.27 7.73
C SER A 629 14.28 8.32 6.41
N GLY A 630 14.04 9.52 5.86
CA GLY A 630 13.28 9.72 4.64
C GLY A 630 11.76 9.59 4.79
N ILE A 631 11.23 9.33 5.99
CA ILE A 631 9.78 9.17 6.22
C ILE A 631 9.06 10.48 5.86
N PHE A 632 9.51 11.61 6.39
CA PHE A 632 9.01 12.92 5.98
C PHE A 632 9.81 13.45 4.79
N SER A 633 9.62 12.85 3.63
CA SER A 633 10.22 13.27 2.37
C SER A 633 9.19 13.28 1.24
N VAL A 634 9.48 14.04 0.21
CA VAL A 634 8.64 14.07 -1.02
C VAL A 634 8.67 12.71 -1.71
N GLY A 635 9.85 12.06 -1.76
CA GLY A 635 10.02 10.75 -2.39
C GLY A 635 9.15 9.68 -1.73
N ASN A 636 9.20 9.56 -0.40
CA ASN A 636 8.39 8.59 0.33
C ASN A 636 6.88 8.82 0.13
N VAL A 637 6.42 10.09 0.20
CA VAL A 637 5.00 10.37 -0.05
C VAL A 637 4.60 10.03 -1.47
N TYR A 638 5.48 10.28 -2.45
CA TYR A 638 5.24 9.89 -3.83
C TYR A 638 5.11 8.37 -3.97
N GLU A 639 5.98 7.59 -3.34
CA GLU A 639 5.89 6.12 -3.33
C GLU A 639 4.56 5.64 -2.71
N LEU A 640 4.15 6.22 -1.59
CA LEU A 640 2.85 5.90 -0.97
C LEU A 640 1.67 6.22 -1.89
N ILE A 641 1.72 7.34 -2.61
CA ILE A 641 0.70 7.71 -3.61
C ILE A 641 0.68 6.69 -4.74
N LEU A 642 1.83 6.32 -5.30
CA LEU A 642 1.92 5.36 -6.40
C LEU A 642 1.39 3.98 -6.01
N ASN A 643 1.69 3.53 -4.80
CA ASN A 643 1.21 2.24 -4.28
C ASN A 643 -0.33 2.19 -4.16
N LEU A 644 -0.98 3.32 -3.98
CA LEU A 644 -2.43 3.40 -3.92
C LEU A 644 -3.04 3.69 -5.30
N GLN A 645 -2.62 4.77 -5.93
CA GLN A 645 -3.21 5.25 -7.18
C GLN A 645 -2.90 4.34 -8.36
N GLY A 646 -1.73 3.71 -8.37
CA GLY A 646 -1.33 2.73 -9.40
C GLY A 646 -2.23 1.49 -9.47
N LYS A 647 -3.03 1.24 -8.45
CA LYS A 647 -4.04 0.16 -8.46
C LYS A 647 -5.30 0.52 -9.26
N TYR A 648 -5.56 1.80 -9.52
CA TYR A 648 -6.69 2.24 -10.34
C TYR A 648 -6.30 2.34 -11.81
N SER A 649 -7.14 1.84 -12.71
CA SER A 649 -6.96 2.10 -14.13
C SER A 649 -7.48 3.49 -14.53
N GLN A 650 -7.00 4.02 -15.63
CA GLN A 650 -7.49 5.27 -16.19
C GLN A 650 -9.01 5.21 -16.50
N ASP A 651 -9.50 4.05 -16.93
CA ASP A 651 -10.92 3.83 -17.20
C ASP A 651 -11.78 3.98 -15.93
N LEU A 652 -11.27 3.53 -14.76
CA LEU A 652 -11.96 3.71 -13.49
C LEU A 652 -12.05 5.18 -13.09
N PHE A 653 -10.99 5.97 -13.26
CA PHE A 653 -11.05 7.42 -13.05
C PHE A 653 -12.02 8.09 -14.02
N SER A 654 -12.00 7.69 -15.29
CA SER A 654 -12.94 8.23 -16.30
C SER A 654 -14.40 7.89 -15.95
N ALA A 655 -14.68 6.68 -15.48
CA ALA A 655 -16.00 6.27 -15.01
C ALA A 655 -16.42 7.05 -13.74
N GLU A 656 -15.47 7.28 -12.82
CA GLU A 656 -15.69 8.06 -11.60
C GLU A 656 -16.10 9.49 -11.93
N PHE A 657 -15.36 10.17 -12.78
CA PHE A 657 -15.66 11.55 -13.16
C PHE A 657 -16.95 11.67 -13.98
N ALA A 658 -17.25 10.67 -14.82
CA ALA A 658 -18.52 10.63 -15.54
C ALA A 658 -19.72 10.42 -14.59
N LYS A 659 -19.58 9.58 -13.56
CA LYS A 659 -20.63 9.31 -12.57
C LYS A 659 -20.81 10.46 -11.59
N TRP A 660 -19.72 11.08 -11.18
CA TRP A 660 -19.67 12.11 -10.13
C TRP A 660 -19.04 13.43 -10.60
N PRO A 661 -19.61 14.11 -11.61
CA PRO A 661 -18.99 15.31 -12.22
C PRO A 661 -18.98 16.53 -11.30
N THR A 662 -19.67 16.48 -10.15
CA THR A 662 -19.79 17.59 -9.20
C THR A 662 -18.87 17.47 -8.00
N VAL A 663 -17.89 16.57 -8.05
CA VAL A 663 -16.85 16.44 -7.00
C VAL A 663 -16.13 17.79 -6.85
N PRO A 664 -16.09 18.36 -5.62
CA PRO A 664 -15.66 19.75 -5.43
C PRO A 664 -14.19 20.00 -5.76
N SER A 665 -13.34 18.97 -5.64
CA SER A 665 -11.89 19.07 -5.88
C SER A 665 -11.47 18.78 -7.32
N LEU A 666 -12.43 18.53 -8.22
CA LEU A 666 -12.12 18.26 -9.63
C LEU A 666 -11.44 19.48 -10.28
N GLY A 667 -10.25 19.28 -10.85
CA GLY A 667 -9.42 20.33 -11.40
C GLY A 667 -8.68 21.20 -10.36
N ILE A 668 -8.82 20.90 -9.05
CA ILE A 668 -8.17 21.64 -7.97
C ILE A 668 -7.05 20.82 -7.35
N THR A 669 -7.26 19.50 -7.18
CA THR A 669 -6.30 18.59 -6.57
C THR A 669 -5.67 17.66 -7.60
N GLY A 670 -4.41 17.29 -7.37
CA GLY A 670 -3.66 16.35 -8.17
C GLY A 670 -2.42 15.89 -7.40
N ILE A 671 -1.72 14.90 -7.92
CA ILE A 671 -0.46 14.42 -7.31
C ILE A 671 0.53 15.56 -7.21
N ASP A 672 0.72 16.32 -8.27
CA ASP A 672 1.66 17.44 -8.32
C ASP A 672 1.34 18.51 -7.28
N GLN A 673 0.05 18.80 -7.07
CA GLN A 673 -0.39 19.72 -6.03
C GLN A 673 0.04 19.23 -4.65
N ILE A 674 -0.15 17.93 -4.35
CA ILE A 674 0.23 17.32 -3.08
C ILE A 674 1.75 17.39 -2.89
N LEU A 675 2.52 16.94 -3.87
CA LEU A 675 3.98 16.87 -3.79
C LEU A 675 4.63 18.26 -3.70
N THR A 676 4.14 19.22 -4.48
CA THR A 676 4.61 20.60 -4.43
C THR A 676 4.31 21.23 -3.07
N TRP A 677 3.12 20.98 -2.55
CA TRP A 677 2.73 21.47 -1.24
C TRP A 677 3.64 20.89 -0.14
N ILE A 678 3.87 19.58 -0.16
CA ILE A 678 4.72 18.88 0.81
C ILE A 678 6.17 19.36 0.73
N LYS A 679 6.73 19.52 -0.48
CA LYS A 679 8.09 20.06 -0.66
C LYS A 679 8.26 21.40 0.06
N ASN A 680 7.31 22.30 -0.15
CA ASN A 680 7.35 23.63 0.45
C ASN A 680 7.06 23.58 1.97
N ARG A 681 6.21 22.65 2.41
CA ARG A 681 5.92 22.43 3.84
C ARG A 681 7.14 21.94 4.58
N ILE A 682 7.86 20.99 4.03
CA ILE A 682 9.12 20.48 4.55
C ILE A 682 10.12 21.62 4.74
N ALA A 683 10.34 22.45 3.71
CA ALA A 683 11.27 23.58 3.79
C ALA A 683 10.89 24.58 4.90
N PHE A 684 9.59 24.84 5.07
CA PHE A 684 9.09 25.67 6.15
C PHE A 684 9.33 25.04 7.52
N LEU A 685 9.01 23.75 7.70
CA LEU A 685 9.11 23.05 8.97
C LEU A 685 10.56 22.76 9.36
N ASP A 686 11.46 22.50 8.42
CA ASP A 686 12.89 22.38 8.66
C ASP A 686 13.41 23.64 9.39
N THR A 687 12.96 24.82 8.94
CA THR A 687 13.28 26.07 9.63
C THR A 687 12.66 26.15 11.04
N GLN A 688 11.38 25.71 11.19
CA GLN A 688 10.70 25.77 12.48
C GLN A 688 11.30 24.85 13.53
N PHE A 689 11.82 23.69 13.11
CA PHE A 689 12.44 22.67 13.99
C PHE A 689 13.96 22.69 13.96
N SER A 690 14.57 23.75 13.41
CA SER A 690 16.02 23.95 13.38
C SER A 690 16.78 22.77 12.73
N TYR A 691 16.21 22.16 11.71
CA TYR A 691 16.80 21.06 10.96
C TYR A 691 17.59 21.61 9.77
N THR A 692 18.80 21.09 9.58
CA THR A 692 19.66 21.33 8.40
C THR A 692 19.96 19.97 7.79
N ALA A 693 19.65 19.79 6.50
CA ALA A 693 19.86 18.56 5.75
C ALA A 693 21.36 18.33 5.47
#